data_8de547470b547474ca9827e3f027b274
#
_entry.id   8de547470b547474ca9827e3f027b274
#
_cell.length_a   1.000
_cell.length_b   1.000
_cell.length_c   1.000
_cell.angle_alpha   90.00
_cell.angle_beta   90.00
_cell.angle_gamma   90.00
#
_symmetry.space_group_name_H-M   'P 1'
#
loop_
_entity.id
_entity.type
_entity.pdbx_description
1 polymer ?
#
loop_
_entity_poly.entity_id
_entity_poly.type
_entity_poly.pdbx_seq_one_letter_code
_entity_poly.pdbx_strand_id
1 'polypeptide(L)'
;MTFVKAIINSLNSRCSYACLGMVLPIALMICAAVPEKLYSQVPDSDSRRSDAKNADPQGGDKKNPDPKDKPADHRFDLLPPVSLKSLPKNLVIDQAKFWTTPFRMTQSQWQWTVPLTFVGAGLLASDTAIQGHVPTSHTSTSRGVTASNAGVATLAGVGAGMYLWGYAKHTDELRETGLLAGEAAIDATIDAYAFKYIFGRERPLTGDGKGKFFQGGTSFVSEHAAVSWAIASVIAHEYPGPLTQILAYGTAATVSAARVIGQQHFATDVIAGGALGWYLGRQVFRTHSRYSSAEIARWGTFTRGEDDSSHDPQNMASPFVPLDSWIYPAMERLIAKGYVESGFLGMRPWTRMECARLLAKEAGPVLENEDAENTNEGQIYDSLRADFADEIARLGGETNLGVNVDSVYTRLMGISGRPLQDGLHFGQTIINDYGRPYAEGFNNITGASGHVVAGPLSFYVRAEYQHAPSGPALSALAAQTIQAVDGLPVAPPTTPISSVNRVDLLESYVGVQLNNWQFTFGKQSAWWGADQSGAMLFSTNAAPILMLRINRVSPFRLPLLGSMRVDYMVGRISGYHWVFGVNTGFLGAWTETLSNQPFIMGEKLSFKPMPNLEIGLSATALFAGPGVPATAHKLGQAMFSSGNGLPGSSGDAGDRRGGFDVAYRMPRLGGLTFYVDAFTDDQANPWLAWNKSAVTSGLYLSQVPGIPKLDLRVEGVYTDPPGGNSTVQHGFFYSNSRFKSGYTNDGYLIGSWIGRQGQGAQAWATYWLSPRSNVQLNFRHQKVSQQFIPDGGSLTDFGVSGEYWFRHNFGVSAWVQHERWLFPVIQPNVSNNVTAAGEFLFQPKKLFPRGSGARQP
;
A
#
# COMPACT_ATOMS: atom_id res chain seq x y z
N MET A 1 19.39 -22.98 19.97
CA MET A 1 18.93 -22.96 21.39
C MET A 1 19.31 -21.69 22.14
N THR A 2 20.42 -21.06 21.86
CA THR A 2 20.88 -19.81 22.53
C THR A 2 20.02 -18.58 22.12
N PHE A 3 19.53 -18.53 20.89
CA PHE A 3 18.69 -17.43 20.36
C PHE A 3 17.28 -17.40 20.96
N VAL A 4 16.67 -18.56 21.19
CA VAL A 4 15.36 -18.70 21.86
C VAL A 4 15.47 -18.31 23.34
N LYS A 5 16.61 -18.61 24.00
CA LYS A 5 16.88 -18.14 25.37
C LYS A 5 17.08 -16.62 25.47
N ALA A 6 17.66 -15.97 24.45
CA ALA A 6 17.82 -14.52 24.42
C ALA A 6 16.47 -13.81 24.25
N ILE A 7 15.58 -14.33 23.43
CA ILE A 7 14.21 -13.82 23.27
C ILE A 7 13.40 -14.05 24.55
N ILE A 8 13.49 -15.21 25.17
CA ILE A 8 12.80 -15.51 26.44
C ILE A 8 13.33 -14.63 27.60
N ASN A 9 14.64 -14.39 27.65
CA ASN A 9 15.22 -13.52 28.69
C ASN A 9 14.95 -12.02 28.45
N SER A 10 14.82 -11.58 27.20
CA SER A 10 14.37 -10.22 26.86
C SER A 10 12.88 -10.00 27.16
N LEU A 11 12.06 -11.02 27.02
CA LEU A 11 10.65 -11.03 27.40
C LEU A 11 10.44 -11.10 28.92
N ASN A 12 11.33 -11.79 29.64
CA ASN A 12 11.23 -11.92 31.10
C ASN A 12 11.69 -10.69 31.90
N SER A 13 12.37 -9.74 31.28
CA SER A 13 12.88 -8.58 32.06
C SER A 13 11.93 -7.41 32.15
N ARG A 14 10.83 -7.34 31.39
CA ARG A 14 9.81 -6.25 31.48
C ARG A 14 8.39 -6.57 30.98
N CYS A 15 8.04 -7.81 30.66
CA CYS A 15 6.65 -8.19 30.37
C CYS A 15 6.23 -9.31 31.32
N SER A 16 5.49 -8.94 32.37
CA SER A 16 4.78 -9.89 33.23
C SER A 16 3.84 -10.77 32.39
N TYR A 17 3.51 -11.97 32.89
CA TYR A 17 2.51 -12.92 32.36
C TYR A 17 1.16 -12.26 31.92
N ALA A 18 0.94 -11.03 32.29
CA ALA A 18 -0.12 -10.16 31.82
C ALA A 18 -0.18 -9.96 30.30
N CYS A 19 0.95 -9.93 29.56
CA CYS A 19 0.95 -9.75 28.10
C CYS A 19 0.41 -10.99 27.36
N LEU A 20 0.70 -12.19 27.84
CA LEU A 20 0.18 -13.43 27.22
C LEU A 20 -1.32 -13.60 27.44
N GLY A 21 -1.83 -13.17 28.61
CA GLY A 21 -3.25 -13.20 28.94
C GLY A 21 -4.10 -12.16 28.18
N MET A 22 -3.47 -11.08 27.66
CA MET A 22 -4.13 -10.02 26.90
C MET A 22 -4.24 -10.32 25.42
N VAL A 23 -3.24 -11.03 24.87
CA VAL A 23 -3.17 -11.33 23.46
C VAL A 23 -4.26 -12.28 23.04
N LEU A 24 -4.61 -13.26 23.89
CA LEU A 24 -5.62 -14.27 23.64
C LEU A 24 -7.04 -13.70 23.45
N PRO A 25 -7.54 -12.78 24.29
CA PRO A 25 -8.87 -12.19 24.09
C PRO A 25 -8.99 -11.23 22.92
N ILE A 26 -7.93 -10.49 22.58
CA ILE A 26 -7.92 -9.62 21.38
C ILE A 26 -7.96 -10.48 20.12
N ALA A 27 -7.23 -11.57 20.11
CA ALA A 27 -7.28 -12.56 19.05
C ALA A 27 -8.64 -13.19 18.90
N LEU A 28 -9.26 -13.54 20.00
CA LEU A 28 -10.60 -14.11 20.04
C LEU A 28 -11.66 -13.14 19.52
N MET A 29 -11.52 -11.83 19.81
CA MET A 29 -12.39 -10.80 19.26
C MET A 29 -12.22 -10.60 17.76
N ILE A 30 -10.99 -10.56 17.28
CA ILE A 30 -10.70 -10.36 15.85
C ILE A 30 -11.15 -11.59 15.03
N CYS A 31 -11.05 -12.79 15.60
CA CYS A 31 -11.51 -14.03 14.93
C CYS A 31 -13.00 -14.18 14.85
N ALA A 32 -13.70 -13.67 15.81
CA ALA A 32 -15.14 -13.56 15.74
C ALA A 32 -15.60 -12.66 14.57
N ALA A 33 -14.74 -11.78 14.07
CA ALA A 33 -15.00 -10.89 12.95
C ALA A 33 -14.72 -11.51 11.56
N VAL A 34 -14.14 -12.71 11.45
CA VAL A 34 -13.89 -13.39 10.18
C VAL A 34 -15.19 -13.87 9.54
N PRO A 35 -15.45 -13.61 8.25
CA PRO A 35 -16.71 -14.01 7.61
C PRO A 35 -16.90 -15.53 7.56
N GLU A 36 -18.01 -16.01 8.09
CA GLU A 36 -18.42 -17.42 8.06
C GLU A 36 -18.80 -17.98 6.67
N LYS A 37 -18.53 -17.27 5.57
CA LYS A 37 -18.81 -17.79 4.22
C LYS A 37 -18.10 -19.10 3.87
N LEU A 38 -17.31 -19.63 4.79
CA LEU A 38 -16.56 -20.89 4.65
C LEU A 38 -17.32 -22.14 5.14
N TYR A 39 -18.54 -22.00 5.69
CA TYR A 39 -19.16 -23.09 6.42
C TYR A 39 -20.45 -23.70 5.86
N SER A 40 -20.92 -23.29 4.68
CA SER A 40 -22.13 -23.91 4.14
C SER A 40 -21.85 -24.79 2.93
N GLN A 41 -21.12 -25.87 3.08
CA GLN A 41 -21.21 -27.05 2.19
C GLN A 41 -20.39 -28.21 2.77
N VAL A 42 -20.97 -28.91 3.72
CA VAL A 42 -20.71 -30.33 3.88
C VAL A 42 -22.02 -31.00 3.53
N PRO A 43 -22.10 -31.83 2.48
CA PRO A 43 -23.26 -32.65 2.24
C PRO A 43 -23.27 -33.77 3.28
N ASP A 44 -24.34 -33.86 4.05
CA ASP A 44 -24.65 -35.06 4.81
C ASP A 44 -24.85 -36.24 3.85
N SER A 45 -23.89 -37.14 3.85
CA SER A 45 -24.05 -38.45 3.25
C SER A 45 -24.62 -39.37 4.32
N ASP A 46 -25.91 -39.62 4.29
CA ASP A 46 -26.39 -40.97 4.57
C ASP A 46 -27.85 -41.17 4.20
N SER A 47 -28.01 -42.34 3.57
CA SER A 47 -29.22 -43.18 3.48
C SER A 47 -30.36 -42.75 2.54
N ARG A 48 -30.51 -43.36 1.41
CA ARG A 48 -31.27 -44.62 1.25
C ARG A 48 -31.31 -45.08 -0.22
N ARG A 49 -30.75 -46.25 -0.44
CA ARG A 49 -31.12 -47.12 -1.56
C ARG A 49 -32.59 -47.59 -1.37
N SER A 50 -33.39 -47.49 -2.40
CA SER A 50 -34.41 -48.47 -2.70
C SER A 50 -34.80 -48.40 -4.17
N ASP A 51 -34.82 -49.55 -4.73
CA ASP A 51 -35.14 -49.99 -6.08
C ASP A 51 -36.44 -49.43 -6.67
N ALA A 52 -36.47 -49.21 -7.96
CA ALA A 52 -37.60 -49.58 -8.81
C ALA A 52 -37.25 -49.61 -10.28
N LYS A 53 -37.61 -50.71 -10.88
CA LYS A 53 -37.48 -51.13 -12.26
C LYS A 53 -38.41 -50.40 -13.22
N ASN A 54 -37.91 -50.30 -14.48
CA ASN A 54 -38.57 -50.41 -15.75
C ASN A 54 -40.07 -50.14 -15.93
N ALA A 55 -40.40 -49.25 -16.83
CA ALA A 55 -41.34 -49.49 -17.92
C ALA A 55 -41.33 -48.38 -18.98
N ASP A 56 -41.27 -48.77 -20.21
CA ASP A 56 -41.26 -47.97 -21.46
C ASP A 56 -42.72 -47.91 -22.02
N PRO A 57 -42.96 -47.26 -23.15
CA PRO A 57 -43.80 -46.06 -23.32
C PRO A 57 -45.14 -46.34 -24.04
N GLN A 58 -45.99 -45.37 -24.06
CA GLN A 58 -46.87 -45.08 -25.21
C GLN A 58 -47.88 -43.95 -24.98
N GLY A 59 -47.94 -43.05 -25.93
CA GLY A 59 -49.21 -42.60 -26.54
C GLY A 59 -49.84 -41.31 -25.99
N GLY A 60 -49.61 -40.18 -26.72
CA GLY A 60 -50.64 -39.31 -27.23
C GLY A 60 -51.51 -38.49 -26.24
N ASP A 61 -51.42 -37.19 -26.24
CA ASP A 61 -52.38 -36.24 -26.77
C ASP A 61 -52.02 -34.78 -26.41
N LYS A 62 -52.11 -33.94 -27.43
CA LYS A 62 -51.99 -32.50 -27.32
C LYS A 62 -53.23 -31.95 -26.61
N LYS A 63 -53.02 -31.27 -25.41
CA LYS A 63 -53.93 -30.27 -24.89
C LYS A 63 -53.19 -28.94 -24.65
N ASN A 64 -53.75 -27.86 -25.14
CA ASN A 64 -53.34 -26.48 -24.92
C ASN A 64 -53.20 -26.15 -23.42
N PRO A 65 -52.21 -25.35 -23.04
CA PRO A 65 -52.08 -24.90 -21.65
C PRO A 65 -53.10 -23.81 -21.36
N ASP A 66 -53.78 -23.96 -20.24
CA ASP A 66 -54.65 -23.00 -19.57
C ASP A 66 -53.83 -21.83 -19.00
N PRO A 67 -54.23 -20.55 -19.15
CA PRO A 67 -53.44 -19.41 -18.74
C PRO A 67 -53.61 -19.06 -17.25
N LYS A 68 -53.22 -19.93 -16.35
CA LYS A 68 -53.24 -19.66 -14.88
C LYS A 68 -52.06 -20.21 -14.09
N ASP A 69 -50.95 -20.47 -14.67
CA ASP A 69 -49.75 -20.68 -13.88
C ASP A 69 -48.98 -19.36 -13.69
N LYS A 70 -49.33 -18.65 -12.61
CA LYS A 70 -48.45 -17.62 -12.05
C LYS A 70 -47.15 -18.31 -11.63
N PRO A 71 -45.96 -17.67 -11.85
CA PRO A 71 -44.71 -18.20 -11.34
C PRO A 71 -44.82 -18.39 -9.84
N ALA A 72 -44.42 -19.55 -9.35
CA ALA A 72 -44.35 -19.83 -7.92
C ALA A 72 -43.48 -18.77 -7.26
N ASP A 73 -44.11 -17.93 -6.45
CA ASP A 73 -43.49 -16.98 -5.56
C ASP A 73 -42.65 -17.80 -4.56
N HIS A 74 -41.37 -17.93 -4.78
CA HIS A 74 -40.44 -18.51 -3.81
C HIS A 74 -40.38 -17.56 -2.61
N ARG A 75 -41.40 -17.60 -1.75
CA ARG A 75 -41.34 -16.99 -0.43
C ARG A 75 -40.27 -17.72 0.35
N PHE A 76 -39.15 -17.05 0.55
CA PHE A 76 -38.20 -17.45 1.58
C PHE A 76 -38.96 -17.54 2.90
N ASP A 77 -38.80 -18.61 3.66
CA ASP A 77 -39.32 -18.73 5.00
C ASP A 77 -38.67 -17.66 5.88
N LEU A 78 -39.31 -16.51 6.00
CA LEU A 78 -38.86 -15.41 6.85
C LEU A 78 -39.01 -15.81 8.32
N LEU A 79 -37.97 -15.52 9.12
CA LEU A 79 -38.05 -15.68 10.56
C LEU A 79 -39.22 -14.86 11.14
N PRO A 80 -39.81 -15.28 12.27
CA PRO A 80 -40.86 -14.52 12.91
C PRO A 80 -40.36 -13.13 13.30
N PRO A 81 -41.18 -12.08 13.20
CA PRO A 81 -40.75 -10.70 13.48
C PRO A 81 -40.25 -10.55 14.91
N VAL A 82 -39.10 -9.86 15.07
CA VAL A 82 -38.56 -9.52 16.39
C VAL A 82 -39.51 -8.57 17.12
N SER A 83 -39.70 -8.78 18.42
CA SER A 83 -40.54 -7.97 19.28
C SER A 83 -39.81 -7.55 20.56
N LEU A 84 -40.26 -6.46 21.20
CA LEU A 84 -39.74 -6.07 22.52
C LEU A 84 -39.82 -7.16 23.57
N LYS A 85 -40.81 -8.09 23.44
CA LYS A 85 -40.96 -9.22 24.35
C LYS A 85 -39.88 -10.30 24.19
N SER A 86 -39.29 -10.46 23.00
CA SER A 86 -38.24 -11.41 22.74
C SER A 86 -36.85 -10.91 23.15
N LEU A 87 -36.66 -9.59 23.31
CA LEU A 87 -35.37 -8.94 23.57
C LEU A 87 -34.60 -9.51 24.77
N PRO A 88 -35.21 -9.76 25.97
CA PRO A 88 -34.46 -10.32 27.10
C PRO A 88 -33.95 -11.76 26.81
N LYS A 89 -34.75 -12.56 26.09
CA LYS A 89 -34.34 -13.91 25.68
C LYS A 89 -33.20 -13.85 24.64
N ASN A 90 -33.28 -12.94 23.67
CA ASN A 90 -32.28 -12.75 22.62
C ASN A 90 -30.95 -12.34 23.23
N LEU A 91 -30.91 -11.34 24.11
CA LEU A 91 -29.71 -10.92 24.83
C LEU A 91 -28.98 -12.07 25.52
N VAL A 92 -29.73 -12.93 26.23
CA VAL A 92 -29.16 -14.13 26.88
C VAL A 92 -28.54 -15.10 25.87
N ILE A 93 -29.21 -15.30 24.74
CA ILE A 93 -28.73 -16.19 23.67
C ILE A 93 -27.49 -15.61 23.04
N ASP A 94 -27.46 -14.32 22.74
CA ASP A 94 -26.34 -13.66 22.08
C ASP A 94 -25.09 -13.60 22.97
N GLN A 95 -25.27 -13.28 24.25
CA GLN A 95 -24.21 -13.34 25.25
C GLN A 95 -23.66 -14.77 25.39
N ALA A 96 -24.53 -15.79 25.50
CA ALA A 96 -24.09 -17.17 25.57
C ALA A 96 -23.32 -17.60 24.31
N LYS A 97 -23.77 -17.21 23.11
CA LYS A 97 -23.05 -17.46 21.86
C LYS A 97 -21.68 -16.78 21.84
N PHE A 98 -21.65 -15.51 22.17
CA PHE A 98 -20.41 -14.72 22.18
C PHE A 98 -19.35 -15.34 23.08
N TRP A 99 -19.66 -15.56 24.35
CA TRP A 99 -18.71 -16.07 25.34
C TRP A 99 -18.33 -17.55 25.14
N THR A 100 -19.15 -18.33 24.38
CA THR A 100 -18.82 -19.72 24.04
C THR A 100 -18.10 -19.86 22.68
N THR A 101 -18.07 -18.82 21.85
CA THR A 101 -17.39 -18.84 20.52
C THR A 101 -15.95 -19.34 20.60
N PRO A 102 -15.09 -18.90 21.53
CA PRO A 102 -13.71 -19.35 21.61
C PRO A 102 -13.55 -20.87 21.73
N PHE A 103 -14.48 -21.52 22.41
CA PHE A 103 -14.45 -22.97 22.64
C PHE A 103 -15.02 -23.80 21.47
N ARG A 104 -15.60 -23.12 20.48
CA ARG A 104 -16.23 -23.73 19.28
C ARG A 104 -15.46 -23.43 18.00
N MET A 105 -14.32 -22.75 18.11
CA MET A 105 -13.52 -22.35 16.95
C MET A 105 -12.90 -23.57 16.27
N THR A 106 -13.01 -23.60 14.95
CA THR A 106 -12.41 -24.63 14.11
C THR A 106 -10.93 -24.37 13.84
N GLN A 107 -10.21 -25.39 13.36
CA GLN A 107 -8.80 -25.26 13.03
C GLN A 107 -8.52 -24.15 11.99
N SER A 108 -9.42 -23.96 11.02
CA SER A 108 -9.28 -22.89 10.03
C SER A 108 -9.45 -21.49 10.64
N GLN A 109 -10.32 -21.34 11.63
CA GLN A 109 -10.46 -20.08 12.36
C GLN A 109 -9.22 -19.76 13.20
N TRP A 110 -8.62 -20.76 13.83
CA TRP A 110 -7.36 -20.59 14.58
C TRP A 110 -6.18 -20.14 13.70
N GLN A 111 -6.10 -20.58 12.45
CA GLN A 111 -5.05 -20.15 11.51
C GLN A 111 -5.08 -18.65 11.22
N TRP A 112 -6.23 -18.00 11.37
CA TRP A 112 -6.38 -16.54 11.26
C TRP A 112 -6.21 -15.84 12.60
N THR A 113 -6.66 -16.46 13.67
CA THR A 113 -6.58 -15.90 15.02
C THR A 113 -5.14 -15.60 15.40
N VAL A 114 -4.25 -16.53 15.13
CA VAL A 114 -2.84 -16.39 15.53
C VAL A 114 -2.15 -15.19 14.86
N PRO A 115 -2.17 -14.99 13.52
CA PRO A 115 -1.60 -13.81 12.89
C PRO A 115 -2.24 -12.49 13.35
N LEU A 116 -3.56 -12.45 13.47
CA LEU A 116 -4.28 -11.26 13.92
C LEU A 116 -3.94 -10.90 15.38
N THR A 117 -3.65 -11.90 16.19
CA THR A 117 -3.13 -11.71 17.56
C THR A 117 -1.78 -10.97 17.55
N PHE A 118 -0.87 -11.36 16.67
CA PHE A 118 0.44 -10.68 16.54
C PHE A 118 0.28 -9.24 16.05
N VAL A 119 -0.64 -9.00 15.11
CA VAL A 119 -0.98 -7.63 14.67
C VAL A 119 -1.54 -6.81 15.84
N GLY A 120 -2.47 -7.38 16.62
CA GLY A 120 -3.02 -6.73 17.82
C GLY A 120 -1.95 -6.40 18.86
N ALA A 121 -1.01 -7.32 19.10
CA ALA A 121 0.11 -7.10 20.00
C ALA A 121 1.06 -5.99 19.51
N GLY A 122 1.33 -5.93 18.21
CA GLY A 122 2.11 -4.86 17.59
C GLY A 122 1.42 -3.50 17.70
N LEU A 123 0.11 -3.44 17.49
CA LEU A 123 -0.68 -2.23 17.70
C LEU A 123 -0.67 -1.77 19.16
N LEU A 124 -0.79 -2.69 20.13
CA LEU A 124 -0.67 -2.38 21.55
C LEU A 124 0.70 -1.78 21.91
N ALA A 125 1.77 -2.32 21.33
CA ALA A 125 3.12 -1.80 21.53
C ALA A 125 3.31 -0.39 20.94
N SER A 126 2.53 -0.02 19.92
CA SER A 126 2.60 1.29 19.26
C SER A 126 1.69 2.35 19.87
N ASP A 127 0.81 2.00 20.81
CA ASP A 127 -0.21 2.91 21.36
C ASP A 127 0.39 4.19 21.95
N THR A 128 1.48 4.08 22.73
CA THR A 128 2.13 5.23 23.32
C THR A 128 2.80 6.13 22.30
N ALA A 129 3.35 5.55 21.24
CA ALA A 129 3.94 6.30 20.14
C ALA A 129 2.85 7.04 19.33
N ILE A 130 1.75 6.39 19.03
CA ILE A 130 0.59 7.01 18.37
C ILE A 130 0.04 8.14 19.24
N GLN A 131 -0.14 7.88 20.53
CA GLN A 131 -0.69 8.84 21.48
C GLN A 131 0.18 10.09 21.62
N GLY A 132 1.51 9.94 21.51
CA GLY A 132 2.46 11.05 21.54
C GLY A 132 2.29 12.06 20.38
N HIS A 133 1.63 11.66 19.30
CA HIS A 133 1.31 12.53 18.16
C HIS A 133 -0.10 13.14 18.22
N VAL A 134 -0.91 12.75 19.21
CA VAL A 134 -2.28 13.27 19.36
C VAL A 134 -2.24 14.60 20.13
N PRO A 135 -2.90 15.66 19.63
CA PRO A 135 -2.91 16.96 20.31
C PRO A 135 -3.47 16.87 21.74
N THR A 136 -2.76 17.46 22.70
CA THR A 136 -3.14 17.47 24.13
C THR A 136 -3.80 18.77 24.57
N SER A 137 -4.02 19.73 23.66
CA SER A 137 -4.66 21.00 24.00
C SER A 137 -6.09 20.78 24.50
N HIS A 138 -6.50 21.54 25.53
CA HIS A 138 -7.85 21.47 26.10
C HIS A 138 -8.94 21.60 25.04
N THR A 139 -8.74 22.47 24.04
CA THR A 139 -9.69 22.67 22.95
C THR A 139 -9.84 21.43 22.07
N SER A 140 -8.75 20.78 21.70
CA SER A 140 -8.76 19.54 20.88
C SER A 140 -9.40 18.39 21.63
N THR A 141 -9.02 18.21 22.90
CA THR A 141 -9.56 17.17 23.77
C THR A 141 -11.07 17.33 23.97
N SER A 142 -11.53 18.56 24.31
CA SER A 142 -12.96 18.85 24.48
C SER A 142 -13.76 18.62 23.19
N ARG A 143 -13.25 19.08 22.03
CA ARG A 143 -13.89 18.82 20.73
C ARG A 143 -13.96 17.33 20.40
N GLY A 144 -12.92 16.57 20.70
CA GLY A 144 -12.93 15.11 20.51
C GLY A 144 -13.99 14.42 21.35
N VAL A 145 -14.08 14.77 22.64
CA VAL A 145 -15.14 14.24 23.54
C VAL A 145 -16.53 14.61 23.04
N THR A 146 -16.76 15.87 22.68
CA THR A 146 -18.06 16.34 22.17
C THR A 146 -18.44 15.62 20.89
N ALA A 147 -17.53 15.52 19.93
CA ALA A 147 -17.76 14.85 18.65
C ALA A 147 -18.08 13.36 18.82
N SER A 148 -17.36 12.66 19.72
CA SER A 148 -17.63 11.24 19.97
C SER A 148 -18.99 11.02 20.62
N ASN A 149 -19.37 11.85 21.59
CA ASN A 149 -20.68 11.76 22.25
C ASN A 149 -21.82 12.07 21.26
N ALA A 150 -21.66 13.12 20.43
CA ALA A 150 -22.62 13.47 19.39
C ALA A 150 -22.77 12.36 18.34
N GLY A 151 -21.66 11.71 17.92
CA GLY A 151 -21.69 10.63 16.96
C GLY A 151 -22.44 9.38 17.47
N VAL A 152 -22.22 8.97 18.73
CA VAL A 152 -22.99 7.88 19.35
C VAL A 152 -24.47 8.24 19.48
N ALA A 153 -24.77 9.48 19.95
CA ALA A 153 -26.14 9.96 20.06
C ALA A 153 -26.84 9.99 18.69
N THR A 154 -26.12 10.35 17.63
CA THR A 154 -26.65 10.35 16.27
C THR A 154 -27.03 8.92 15.83
N LEU A 155 -26.13 7.93 15.99
CA LEU A 155 -26.44 6.55 15.62
C LEU A 155 -27.57 5.97 16.46
N ALA A 156 -27.57 6.19 17.77
CA ALA A 156 -28.65 5.76 18.66
C ALA A 156 -29.98 6.46 18.29
N GLY A 157 -29.94 7.76 17.96
CA GLY A 157 -31.07 8.52 17.50
C GLY A 157 -31.63 8.03 16.15
N VAL A 158 -30.75 7.61 15.21
CA VAL A 158 -31.15 7.00 13.95
C VAL A 158 -31.86 5.66 14.21
N GLY A 159 -31.28 4.78 15.04
CA GLY A 159 -31.91 3.49 15.41
C GLY A 159 -33.27 3.67 16.08
N ALA A 160 -33.34 4.53 17.06
CA ALA A 160 -34.61 4.86 17.74
C ALA A 160 -35.63 5.49 16.78
N GLY A 161 -35.16 6.39 15.89
CA GLY A 161 -36.00 7.03 14.87
C GLY A 161 -36.56 6.02 13.87
N MET A 162 -35.74 5.04 13.42
CA MET A 162 -36.19 3.95 12.55
C MET A 162 -37.27 3.11 13.24
N TYR A 163 -37.09 2.78 14.52
CA TYR A 163 -38.10 2.05 15.29
C TYR A 163 -39.41 2.80 15.37
N LEU A 164 -39.37 4.09 15.81
CA LEU A 164 -40.57 4.90 16.00
C LEU A 164 -41.28 5.20 14.67
N TRP A 165 -40.53 5.50 13.62
CA TRP A 165 -41.07 5.75 12.31
C TRP A 165 -41.65 4.51 11.68
N GLY A 166 -40.97 3.35 11.83
CA GLY A 166 -41.48 2.06 11.41
C GLY A 166 -42.79 1.67 12.14
N TYR A 167 -42.88 1.98 13.43
CA TYR A 167 -44.10 1.83 14.20
C TYR A 167 -45.24 2.71 13.70
N ALA A 168 -44.98 3.99 13.47
CA ALA A 168 -45.97 4.96 13.01
C ALA A 168 -46.45 4.73 11.56
N LYS A 169 -45.58 4.20 10.70
CA LYS A 169 -45.89 3.92 9.28
C LYS A 169 -46.23 2.47 9.00
N HIS A 170 -46.27 1.60 10.02
CA HIS A 170 -46.51 0.15 9.90
C HIS A 170 -45.51 -0.53 8.95
N THR A 171 -44.22 -0.02 8.93
CA THR A 171 -43.16 -0.60 8.14
C THR A 171 -42.32 -1.54 9.01
N ASP A 172 -42.53 -2.84 8.82
CA ASP A 172 -41.91 -3.89 9.65
C ASP A 172 -40.39 -3.88 9.58
N GLU A 173 -39.79 -3.64 8.41
CA GLU A 173 -38.35 -3.56 8.22
C GLU A 173 -37.69 -2.46 9.05
N LEU A 174 -38.21 -1.24 9.01
CA LEU A 174 -37.68 -0.12 9.80
C LEU A 174 -37.77 -0.34 11.29
N ARG A 175 -38.93 -0.93 11.72
CA ARG A 175 -39.18 -1.22 13.13
C ARG A 175 -38.21 -2.30 13.62
N GLU A 176 -37.99 -3.35 12.84
CA GLU A 176 -37.06 -4.43 13.14
C GLU A 176 -35.62 -3.92 13.19
N THR A 177 -35.17 -3.17 12.21
CA THR A 177 -33.81 -2.57 12.19
C THR A 177 -33.55 -1.74 13.45
N GLY A 178 -34.49 -0.87 13.83
CA GLY A 178 -34.32 -0.05 15.03
C GLY A 178 -34.26 -0.91 16.32
N LEU A 179 -35.04 -1.96 16.39
CA LEU A 179 -35.04 -2.88 17.55
C LEU A 179 -33.74 -3.68 17.66
N LEU A 180 -33.27 -4.26 16.54
CA LEU A 180 -32.01 -4.99 16.46
C LEU A 180 -30.79 -4.10 16.71
N ALA A 181 -30.83 -2.85 16.24
CA ALA A 181 -29.79 -1.86 16.54
C ALA A 181 -29.71 -1.56 18.05
N GLY A 182 -30.86 -1.47 18.71
CA GLY A 182 -30.95 -1.32 20.16
C GLY A 182 -30.43 -2.56 20.90
N GLU A 183 -30.81 -3.77 20.47
CA GLU A 183 -30.34 -5.05 21.00
C GLU A 183 -28.79 -5.13 20.92
N ALA A 184 -28.24 -4.92 19.73
CA ALA A 184 -26.79 -4.93 19.51
C ALA A 184 -26.03 -3.87 20.34
N ALA A 185 -26.63 -2.71 20.56
CA ALA A 185 -26.06 -1.66 21.41
C ALA A 185 -25.99 -2.09 22.88
N ILE A 186 -27.02 -2.79 23.37
CA ILE A 186 -27.05 -3.33 24.74
C ILE A 186 -25.99 -4.43 24.89
N ASP A 187 -25.91 -5.38 23.96
CA ASP A 187 -24.90 -6.43 23.96
C ASP A 187 -23.49 -5.83 23.96
N ALA A 188 -23.22 -4.88 23.06
CA ALA A 188 -21.93 -4.19 22.99
C ALA A 188 -21.58 -3.45 24.28
N THR A 189 -22.57 -2.88 24.97
CA THR A 189 -22.37 -2.22 26.25
C THR A 189 -22.00 -3.22 27.33
N ILE A 190 -22.73 -4.33 27.43
CA ILE A 190 -22.48 -5.39 28.42
C ILE A 190 -21.04 -5.92 28.25
N ASP A 191 -20.67 -6.29 27.04
CA ASP A 191 -19.37 -6.87 26.77
C ASP A 191 -18.23 -5.84 26.93
N ALA A 192 -18.44 -4.59 26.51
CA ALA A 192 -17.45 -3.54 26.74
C ALA A 192 -17.16 -3.30 28.22
N TYR A 193 -18.19 -3.30 29.08
CA TYR A 193 -18.00 -3.23 30.52
C TYR A 193 -17.32 -4.47 31.09
N ALA A 194 -17.70 -5.67 30.66
CA ALA A 194 -17.05 -6.90 31.05
C ALA A 194 -15.53 -6.81 30.78
N PHE A 195 -15.14 -6.38 29.61
CA PHE A 195 -13.71 -6.20 29.23
C PHE A 195 -13.02 -5.10 30.03
N LYS A 196 -13.70 -3.99 30.31
CA LYS A 196 -13.14 -2.93 31.18
C LYS A 196 -12.81 -3.48 32.58
N TYR A 197 -13.70 -4.28 33.17
CA TYR A 197 -13.44 -4.90 34.47
C TYR A 197 -12.35 -5.96 34.42
N ILE A 198 -12.32 -6.81 33.38
CA ILE A 198 -11.31 -7.85 33.23
C ILE A 198 -9.91 -7.24 33.07
N PHE A 199 -9.77 -6.22 32.24
CA PHE A 199 -8.45 -5.71 31.84
C PHE A 199 -7.98 -4.49 32.63
N GLY A 200 -8.86 -3.69 33.20
CA GLY A 200 -8.52 -2.56 34.08
C GLY A 200 -7.45 -1.63 33.54
N ARG A 201 -7.48 -1.27 32.24
CA ARG A 201 -6.45 -0.44 31.59
C ARG A 201 -6.59 1.03 31.93
N GLU A 202 -5.47 1.71 32.25
CA GLU A 202 -5.40 3.15 32.45
C GLU A 202 -5.69 3.92 31.14
N ARG A 203 -6.25 5.13 31.26
CA ARG A 203 -6.46 6.05 30.14
C ARG A 203 -5.19 6.84 29.80
N PRO A 204 -5.10 7.43 28.58
CA PRO A 204 -3.92 8.21 28.15
C PRO A 204 -3.49 9.33 29.10
N LEU A 205 -4.45 9.99 29.76
CA LEU A 205 -4.17 11.09 30.69
C LEU A 205 -4.07 10.66 32.17
N THR A 206 -4.04 9.36 32.45
CA THR A 206 -3.92 8.84 33.84
C THR A 206 -2.59 8.12 34.03
N GLY A 207 -2.09 8.10 35.27
CA GLY A 207 -0.84 7.47 35.63
C GLY A 207 0.36 8.08 34.90
N ASP A 208 1.22 7.25 34.34
CA ASP A 208 2.39 7.68 33.57
C ASP A 208 2.11 7.83 32.05
N GLY A 209 0.84 7.79 31.64
CA GLY A 209 0.44 7.90 30.24
C GLY A 209 0.74 6.67 29.39
N LYS A 210 1.27 5.58 29.97
CA LYS A 210 1.65 4.36 29.24
C LYS A 210 0.51 3.35 29.08
N GLY A 211 -0.67 3.62 29.67
CA GLY A 211 -1.84 2.75 29.53
C GLY A 211 -1.62 1.34 30.09
N LYS A 212 -1.14 1.26 31.33
CA LYS A 212 -0.91 -0.02 32.01
C LYS A 212 -2.22 -0.76 32.26
N PHE A 213 -2.16 -2.07 32.08
CA PHE A 213 -3.30 -2.95 32.34
C PHE A 213 -3.34 -3.41 33.81
N PHE A 214 -4.51 -3.84 34.25
CA PHE A 214 -4.79 -4.33 35.62
C PHE A 214 -4.52 -3.30 36.71
N GLN A 215 -4.69 -2.01 36.40
CA GLN A 215 -4.56 -0.90 37.35
C GLN A 215 -5.93 -0.34 37.75
N GLY A 216 -7.03 -1.05 37.48
CA GLY A 216 -8.39 -0.57 37.79
C GLY A 216 -8.90 0.53 36.86
N GLY A 217 -8.21 0.81 35.77
CA GLY A 217 -8.64 1.78 34.76
C GLY A 217 -9.81 1.27 33.89
N THR A 218 -10.37 2.15 33.05
CA THR A 218 -11.56 1.86 32.23
C THR A 218 -11.33 2.13 30.74
N SER A 219 -10.07 2.07 30.28
CA SER A 219 -9.73 2.37 28.88
C SER A 219 -10.06 1.25 27.91
N PHE A 220 -9.74 0.01 28.21
CA PHE A 220 -9.89 -1.12 27.30
C PHE A 220 -11.17 -1.94 27.61
N VAL A 221 -12.06 -2.14 26.66
CA VAL A 221 -12.19 -1.61 25.31
C VAL A 221 -13.00 -0.32 25.30
N SER A 222 -12.97 0.46 24.20
CA SER A 222 -13.77 1.66 24.08
C SER A 222 -15.26 1.33 23.90
N GLU A 223 -16.08 1.64 24.92
CA GLU A 223 -17.54 1.45 24.87
C GLU A 223 -18.19 2.29 23.75
N HIS A 224 -17.80 3.55 23.59
CA HIS A 224 -18.35 4.41 22.53
C HIS A 224 -18.05 3.83 21.13
N ALA A 225 -16.88 3.27 20.92
CA ALA A 225 -16.57 2.56 19.69
C ALA A 225 -17.43 1.29 19.56
N ALA A 226 -17.51 0.46 20.60
CA ALA A 226 -18.29 -0.78 20.55
C ALA A 226 -19.76 -0.52 20.23
N VAL A 227 -20.41 0.39 20.94
CA VAL A 227 -21.82 0.72 20.71
C VAL A 227 -22.05 1.32 19.32
N SER A 228 -21.22 2.28 18.91
CA SER A 228 -21.39 2.92 17.59
C SER A 228 -21.22 1.91 16.43
N TRP A 229 -20.22 1.02 16.51
CA TRP A 229 -20.01 -0.01 15.50
C TRP A 229 -21.06 -1.10 15.53
N ALA A 230 -21.65 -1.44 16.70
CA ALA A 230 -22.75 -2.39 16.80
C ALA A 230 -24.02 -1.88 16.10
N ILE A 231 -24.44 -0.65 16.39
CA ILE A 231 -25.57 0.00 15.73
C ILE A 231 -25.32 0.13 14.23
N ALA A 232 -24.13 0.63 13.85
CA ALA A 232 -23.75 0.80 12.44
C ALA A 232 -23.75 -0.53 11.68
N SER A 233 -23.30 -1.61 12.34
CA SER A 233 -23.27 -2.95 11.75
C SER A 233 -24.67 -3.47 11.45
N VAL A 234 -25.62 -3.33 12.37
CA VAL A 234 -27.02 -3.72 12.11
C VAL A 234 -27.59 -2.91 10.95
N ILE A 235 -27.50 -1.60 10.98
CA ILE A 235 -28.04 -0.73 9.93
C ILE A 235 -27.41 -1.06 8.57
N ALA A 236 -26.10 -1.26 8.52
CA ALA A 236 -25.39 -1.55 7.29
C ALA A 236 -25.71 -2.94 6.71
N HIS A 237 -26.09 -3.92 7.54
CA HIS A 237 -26.50 -5.24 7.08
C HIS A 237 -27.98 -5.28 6.68
N GLU A 238 -28.84 -4.54 7.36
CA GLU A 238 -30.26 -4.40 6.96
C GLU A 238 -30.39 -3.62 5.64
N TYR A 239 -29.56 -2.58 5.47
CA TYR A 239 -29.55 -1.73 4.26
C TYR A 239 -28.17 -1.77 3.61
N PRO A 240 -27.82 -2.83 2.87
CA PRO A 240 -26.46 -3.06 2.38
C PRO A 240 -26.05 -2.14 1.20
N GLY A 241 -26.72 -1.02 1.01
CA GLY A 241 -26.35 -0.01 0.03
C GLY A 241 -25.04 0.71 0.40
N PRO A 242 -24.19 1.11 -0.59
CA PRO A 242 -22.89 1.72 -0.33
C PRO A 242 -23.01 3.03 0.45
N LEU A 243 -24.01 3.84 0.17
CA LEU A 243 -24.24 5.10 0.88
C LEU A 243 -24.55 4.84 2.37
N THR A 244 -25.40 3.87 2.66
CA THR A 244 -25.75 3.49 4.04
C THR A 244 -24.52 2.99 4.78
N GLN A 245 -23.71 2.13 4.15
CA GLN A 245 -22.48 1.62 4.74
C GLN A 245 -21.48 2.73 5.01
N ILE A 246 -21.25 3.64 4.06
CA ILE A 246 -20.35 4.78 4.23
C ILE A 246 -20.85 5.68 5.37
N LEU A 247 -22.12 5.99 5.44
CA LEU A 247 -22.69 6.84 6.48
C LEU A 247 -22.63 6.16 7.85
N ALA A 248 -23.06 4.90 7.96
CA ALA A 248 -23.10 4.17 9.21
C ALA A 248 -21.67 3.90 9.74
N TYR A 249 -20.83 3.25 8.97
CA TYR A 249 -19.46 2.95 9.38
C TYR A 249 -18.56 4.17 9.43
N GLY A 250 -18.78 5.18 8.55
CA GLY A 250 -18.06 6.45 8.59
C GLY A 250 -18.34 7.22 9.88
N THR A 251 -19.60 7.23 10.35
CA THR A 251 -19.96 7.81 11.65
C THR A 251 -19.31 7.06 12.80
N ALA A 252 -19.34 5.72 12.80
CA ALA A 252 -18.71 4.89 13.83
C ALA A 252 -17.17 5.07 13.85
N ALA A 253 -16.53 5.16 12.68
CA ALA A 253 -15.10 5.45 12.57
C ALA A 253 -14.76 6.86 13.09
N THR A 254 -15.61 7.85 12.81
CA THR A 254 -15.45 9.22 13.35
C THR A 254 -15.54 9.22 14.86
N VAL A 255 -16.49 8.48 15.46
CA VAL A 255 -16.58 8.30 16.93
C VAL A 255 -15.28 7.71 17.45
N SER A 256 -14.75 6.64 16.83
CA SER A 256 -13.52 6.00 17.24
C SER A 256 -12.31 6.95 17.20
N ALA A 257 -12.11 7.69 16.11
CA ALA A 257 -11.06 8.68 15.99
C ALA A 257 -11.21 9.81 17.02
N ALA A 258 -12.43 10.28 17.22
CA ALA A 258 -12.73 11.34 18.18
C ALA A 258 -12.44 10.93 19.64
N ARG A 259 -12.56 9.64 20.02
CA ARG A 259 -12.18 9.12 21.34
C ARG A 259 -10.66 9.17 21.56
N VAL A 260 -9.87 8.91 20.52
CA VAL A 260 -8.40 9.04 20.56
C VAL A 260 -8.00 10.50 20.68
N ILE A 261 -8.56 11.39 19.83
CA ILE A 261 -8.33 12.84 19.88
C ILE A 261 -8.76 13.42 21.24
N GLY A 262 -9.86 12.90 21.78
CA GLY A 262 -10.38 13.27 23.10
C GLY A 262 -9.55 12.75 24.27
N GLN A 263 -8.41 12.06 24.04
CA GLN A 263 -7.51 11.50 25.05
C GLN A 263 -8.24 10.55 26.03
N GLN A 264 -9.35 9.94 25.58
CA GLN A 264 -10.15 9.04 26.42
C GLN A 264 -9.70 7.58 26.29
N HIS A 265 -9.14 7.23 25.13
CA HIS A 265 -8.74 5.87 24.77
C HIS A 265 -7.50 5.89 23.89
N PHE A 266 -6.70 4.83 23.96
CA PHE A 266 -5.64 4.55 23.00
C PHE A 266 -6.22 4.04 21.67
N ALA A 267 -5.40 4.04 20.61
CA ALA A 267 -5.82 3.57 19.29
C ALA A 267 -6.30 2.12 19.33
N THR A 268 -5.63 1.24 20.06
CA THR A 268 -6.05 -0.17 20.17
C THR A 268 -7.35 -0.36 20.93
N ASP A 269 -7.67 0.50 21.92
CA ASP A 269 -8.93 0.41 22.65
C ASP A 269 -10.14 0.66 21.75
N VAL A 270 -9.99 1.60 20.79
CA VAL A 270 -11.09 1.92 19.85
C VAL A 270 -11.16 0.91 18.70
N ILE A 271 -10.03 0.36 18.27
CA ILE A 271 -10.00 -0.72 17.25
C ILE A 271 -10.64 -1.98 17.81
N ALA A 272 -10.25 -2.38 19.04
CA ALA A 272 -10.82 -3.56 19.70
C ALA A 272 -12.32 -3.37 19.99
N GLY A 273 -12.73 -2.17 20.48
CA GLY A 273 -14.12 -1.83 20.68
C GLY A 273 -14.93 -1.84 19.39
N GLY A 274 -14.39 -1.28 18.31
CA GLY A 274 -15.01 -1.29 16.98
C GLY A 274 -15.21 -2.71 16.42
N ALA A 275 -14.19 -3.56 16.53
CA ALA A 275 -14.27 -4.96 16.10
C ALA A 275 -15.31 -5.74 16.90
N LEU A 276 -15.35 -5.54 18.23
CA LEU A 276 -16.35 -6.12 19.11
C LEU A 276 -17.76 -5.70 18.70
N GLY A 277 -17.98 -4.40 18.54
CA GLY A 277 -19.30 -3.87 18.19
C GLY A 277 -19.75 -4.36 16.81
N TRP A 278 -18.87 -4.32 15.80
CA TRP A 278 -19.19 -4.83 14.47
C TRP A 278 -19.57 -6.31 14.48
N TYR A 279 -18.82 -7.12 15.24
CA TYR A 279 -19.14 -8.55 15.37
C TYR A 279 -20.49 -8.78 16.02
N LEU A 280 -20.77 -8.11 17.15
CA LEU A 280 -22.04 -8.27 17.88
C LEU A 280 -23.22 -7.80 17.03
N GLY A 281 -23.12 -6.65 16.36
CA GLY A 281 -24.16 -6.18 15.47
C GLY A 281 -24.46 -7.14 14.32
N ARG A 282 -23.40 -7.72 13.73
CA ARG A 282 -23.53 -8.75 12.70
C ARG A 282 -24.11 -10.05 13.24
N GLN A 283 -23.74 -10.46 14.45
CA GLN A 283 -24.30 -11.63 15.11
C GLN A 283 -25.81 -11.46 15.36
N VAL A 284 -26.22 -10.32 15.94
CA VAL A 284 -27.63 -9.97 16.17
C VAL A 284 -28.42 -9.98 14.85
N PHE A 285 -27.92 -9.32 13.81
CA PHE A 285 -28.53 -9.36 12.48
C PHE A 285 -28.71 -10.78 11.97
N ARG A 286 -27.66 -11.60 11.98
CA ARG A 286 -27.72 -12.98 11.47
C ARG A 286 -28.64 -13.91 12.26
N THR A 287 -28.74 -13.69 13.57
CA THR A 287 -29.50 -14.55 14.44
C THR A 287 -31.00 -14.19 14.46
N HIS A 288 -31.30 -12.90 14.37
CA HIS A 288 -32.64 -12.41 14.71
C HIS A 288 -33.33 -11.67 13.55
N SER A 289 -32.57 -11.13 12.53
CA SER A 289 -33.23 -10.49 11.39
C SER A 289 -33.93 -11.49 10.49
N ARG A 290 -35.16 -11.19 10.12
CA ARG A 290 -35.92 -11.95 9.12
C ARG A 290 -35.34 -11.89 7.73
N TYR A 291 -34.48 -10.89 7.46
CA TYR A 291 -33.81 -10.65 6.17
C TYR A 291 -32.42 -11.28 6.10
N SER A 292 -31.96 -11.94 7.16
CA SER A 292 -30.61 -12.52 7.22
C SER A 292 -30.33 -13.56 6.13
N SER A 293 -31.32 -14.33 5.73
CA SER A 293 -31.21 -15.31 4.63
C SER A 293 -31.22 -14.68 3.23
N ALA A 294 -31.75 -13.46 3.08
CA ALA A 294 -31.77 -12.73 1.83
C ALA A 294 -30.44 -11.95 1.57
N GLU A 295 -29.61 -11.77 2.60
CA GLU A 295 -28.33 -11.05 2.49
C GLU A 295 -27.36 -11.71 1.52
N ILE A 296 -27.35 -13.05 1.46
CA ILE A 296 -26.46 -13.80 0.57
C ILE A 296 -26.70 -13.47 -0.91
N ALA A 297 -27.95 -13.10 -1.27
CA ALA A 297 -28.31 -12.70 -2.61
C ALA A 297 -28.04 -11.21 -2.90
N ARG A 298 -27.89 -10.35 -1.85
CA ARG A 298 -27.74 -8.90 -1.97
C ARG A 298 -26.29 -8.38 -1.95
N TRP A 299 -25.36 -9.18 -1.46
CA TRP A 299 -23.93 -8.84 -1.51
C TRP A 299 -23.43 -9.00 -2.95
N GLY A 300 -23.49 -7.96 -3.74
CA GLY A 300 -23.01 -7.94 -5.12
C GLY A 300 -23.61 -6.81 -5.95
N THR A 301 -24.64 -6.13 -5.46
CA THR A 301 -25.25 -5.02 -6.20
C THR A 301 -24.94 -3.68 -5.53
N PHE A 302 -23.89 -3.03 -5.98
CA PHE A 302 -23.57 -1.65 -5.59
C PHE A 302 -24.59 -0.62 -6.16
N THR A 303 -25.31 -1.02 -7.18
CA THR A 303 -26.49 -0.31 -7.71
C THR A 303 -27.41 -1.36 -8.34
N ARG A 304 -28.62 -1.49 -7.89
CA ARG A 304 -29.64 -2.25 -8.59
C ARG A 304 -30.30 -1.35 -9.63
N GLY A 305 -29.58 -1.08 -10.71
CA GLY A 305 -30.18 -0.89 -12.00
C GLY A 305 -30.18 -2.24 -12.70
N GLU A 306 -31.14 -2.58 -13.45
CA GLU A 306 -31.29 -3.83 -14.20
C GLU A 306 -30.21 -4.09 -15.26
N ASP A 307 -29.06 -3.38 -15.20
CA ASP A 307 -27.90 -3.56 -16.03
C ASP A 307 -26.75 -4.20 -15.26
N ASP A 308 -26.11 -5.15 -15.89
CA ASP A 308 -24.97 -6.03 -15.49
C ASP A 308 -23.68 -5.29 -15.06
N SER A 309 -23.78 -4.02 -14.67
CA SER A 309 -22.65 -3.13 -14.37
C SER A 309 -21.85 -3.48 -13.11
N SER A 310 -22.37 -4.36 -12.23
CA SER A 310 -21.68 -4.82 -11.02
C SER A 310 -20.51 -5.75 -11.33
N HIS A 311 -20.42 -6.24 -12.55
CA HIS A 311 -19.35 -7.12 -13.04
C HIS A 311 -18.47 -6.45 -14.10
N ASP A 312 -18.60 -5.12 -14.30
CA ASP A 312 -17.75 -4.39 -15.23
C ASP A 312 -16.34 -4.18 -14.64
N PRO A 313 -15.30 -4.78 -15.25
CA PRO A 313 -13.92 -4.61 -14.81
C PRO A 313 -13.44 -3.15 -14.75
N GLN A 314 -14.10 -2.22 -15.48
CA GLN A 314 -13.77 -0.81 -15.44
C GLN A 314 -14.09 -0.16 -14.08
N ASN A 315 -14.98 -0.77 -13.30
CA ASN A 315 -15.39 -0.33 -11.98
C ASN A 315 -14.88 -1.23 -10.83
N MET A 316 -13.97 -2.15 -11.12
CA MET A 316 -13.36 -3.04 -10.13
C MET A 316 -12.01 -2.51 -9.67
N ALA A 317 -11.95 -1.97 -8.46
CA ALA A 317 -10.69 -1.50 -7.90
C ALA A 317 -9.72 -2.66 -7.63
N SER A 318 -8.44 -2.36 -7.81
CA SER A 318 -7.36 -3.32 -7.63
C SER A 318 -6.13 -2.62 -7.03
N PRO A 319 -5.40 -3.24 -6.09
CA PRO A 319 -4.17 -2.67 -5.58
C PRO A 319 -3.09 -2.63 -6.67
N PHE A 320 -2.10 -1.77 -6.46
CA PHE A 320 -0.90 -1.76 -7.27
C PHE A 320 -0.02 -2.98 -6.97
N VAL A 321 0.69 -3.45 -7.99
CA VAL A 321 1.79 -4.39 -7.83
C VAL A 321 2.96 -3.65 -7.19
N PRO A 322 3.53 -4.13 -6.06
CA PRO A 322 4.70 -3.51 -5.44
C PRO A 322 5.88 -3.40 -6.41
N LEU A 323 6.60 -2.26 -6.39
CA LEU A 323 7.66 -1.97 -7.37
C LEU A 323 8.88 -2.90 -7.26
N ASP A 324 9.07 -3.56 -6.11
CA ASP A 324 10.09 -4.58 -5.85
C ASP A 324 9.63 -6.02 -6.19
N SER A 325 8.48 -6.19 -6.86
CA SER A 325 7.94 -7.50 -7.20
C SER A 325 8.63 -8.12 -8.43
N TRP A 326 8.82 -9.46 -8.37
CA TRP A 326 9.27 -10.29 -9.49
C TRP A 326 8.39 -10.17 -10.76
N ILE A 327 7.16 -9.66 -10.60
CA ILE A 327 6.19 -9.46 -11.68
C ILE A 327 6.71 -8.49 -12.74
N TYR A 328 7.41 -7.39 -12.33
CA TYR A 328 7.91 -6.41 -13.29
C TYR A 328 8.97 -6.99 -14.24
N PRO A 329 10.05 -7.63 -13.80
CA PRO A 329 11.01 -8.23 -14.73
C PRO A 329 10.38 -9.34 -15.56
N ALA A 330 9.43 -10.11 -15.04
CA ALA A 330 8.70 -11.13 -15.80
C ALA A 330 7.85 -10.51 -16.91
N MET A 331 7.04 -9.49 -16.59
CA MET A 331 6.23 -8.76 -17.56
C MET A 331 7.10 -8.03 -18.59
N GLU A 332 8.20 -7.42 -18.16
CA GLU A 332 9.14 -6.72 -19.05
C GLU A 332 9.75 -7.66 -20.11
N ARG A 333 10.07 -8.92 -19.75
CA ARG A 333 10.51 -9.93 -20.70
C ARG A 333 9.45 -10.27 -21.74
N LEU A 334 8.18 -10.44 -21.33
CA LEU A 334 7.07 -10.66 -22.26
C LEU A 334 6.83 -9.44 -23.15
N ILE A 335 6.95 -8.23 -22.61
CA ILE A 335 6.87 -6.98 -23.38
C ILE A 335 8.02 -6.90 -24.38
N ALA A 336 9.26 -7.12 -23.98
CA ALA A 336 10.45 -7.04 -24.84
C ALA A 336 10.36 -8.02 -26.02
N LYS A 337 9.80 -9.19 -25.81
CA LYS A 337 9.55 -10.21 -26.85
C LYS A 337 8.33 -9.91 -27.73
N GLY A 338 7.49 -8.97 -27.36
CA GLY A 338 6.31 -8.57 -28.16
C GLY A 338 5.04 -9.37 -27.86
N TYR A 339 5.01 -10.20 -26.82
CA TYR A 339 3.78 -10.89 -26.38
C TYR A 339 2.80 -9.96 -25.67
N VAL A 340 3.28 -8.85 -25.12
CA VAL A 340 2.47 -7.80 -24.53
C VAL A 340 2.81 -6.47 -25.19
N GLU A 341 1.85 -5.89 -25.92
CA GLU A 341 2.08 -4.68 -26.70
C GLU A 341 1.63 -3.41 -25.99
N SER A 342 0.53 -3.46 -25.23
CA SER A 342 -0.04 -2.27 -24.60
C SER A 342 0.49 -2.01 -23.19
N GLY A 343 1.48 -2.77 -22.69
CA GLY A 343 2.15 -2.52 -21.42
C GLY A 343 3.05 -1.28 -21.49
N PHE A 344 2.97 -0.38 -20.53
CA PHE A 344 3.75 0.86 -20.45
C PHE A 344 4.93 0.70 -19.46
N LEU A 345 6.16 0.58 -19.97
CA LEU A 345 7.37 0.40 -19.15
C LEU A 345 7.72 1.66 -18.36
N GLY A 346 7.51 2.81 -18.95
CA GLY A 346 7.85 4.11 -18.37
C GLY A 346 6.88 4.62 -17.31
N MET A 347 5.80 3.90 -16.99
CA MET A 347 4.79 4.34 -16.02
C MET A 347 4.39 3.19 -15.09
N ARG A 348 5.00 3.12 -13.92
CA ARG A 348 4.76 2.13 -12.85
C ARG A 348 4.38 2.82 -11.53
N PRO A 349 3.67 2.19 -10.59
CA PRO A 349 3.19 0.79 -10.60
C PRO A 349 1.96 0.58 -11.48
N TRP A 350 1.79 -0.68 -11.89
CA TRP A 350 0.55 -1.16 -12.54
C TRP A 350 -0.39 -1.75 -11.49
N THR A 351 -1.69 -1.70 -11.74
CA THR A 351 -2.64 -2.44 -10.91
C THR A 351 -2.59 -3.92 -11.23
N ARG A 352 -2.93 -4.77 -10.27
CA ARG A 352 -3.02 -6.22 -10.48
C ARG A 352 -4.03 -6.56 -11.60
N MET A 353 -5.16 -5.82 -11.66
CA MET A 353 -6.17 -5.99 -12.72
C MET A 353 -5.64 -5.64 -14.10
N GLU A 354 -4.78 -4.61 -14.23
CA GLU A 354 -4.15 -4.27 -15.51
C GLU A 354 -3.16 -5.36 -15.95
N CYS A 355 -2.35 -5.91 -15.03
CA CYS A 355 -1.49 -7.05 -15.32
C CYS A 355 -2.29 -8.26 -15.81
N ALA A 356 -3.40 -8.57 -15.13
CA ALA A 356 -4.32 -9.65 -15.55
C ALA A 356 -4.90 -9.41 -16.94
N ARG A 357 -5.29 -8.16 -17.24
CA ARG A 357 -5.80 -7.78 -18.57
C ARG A 357 -4.76 -7.98 -19.66
N LEU A 358 -3.53 -7.55 -19.44
CA LEU A 358 -2.41 -7.72 -20.36
C LEU A 358 -2.14 -9.20 -20.65
N LEU A 359 -2.14 -10.02 -19.60
CA LEU A 359 -1.93 -11.46 -19.72
C LEU A 359 -3.09 -12.13 -20.47
N ALA A 360 -4.32 -11.92 -20.04
CA ALA A 360 -5.48 -12.62 -20.62
C ALA A 360 -5.80 -12.19 -22.04
N LYS A 361 -5.62 -10.91 -22.38
CA LYS A 361 -6.04 -10.38 -23.70
C LYS A 361 -4.92 -10.34 -24.74
N GLU A 362 -3.67 -10.29 -24.32
CA GLU A 362 -2.54 -10.10 -25.23
C GLU A 362 -1.60 -11.31 -25.24
N ALA A 363 -1.09 -11.75 -24.11
CA ALA A 363 -0.17 -12.87 -24.02
C ALA A 363 -0.86 -14.24 -24.16
N GLY A 364 -2.06 -14.41 -23.57
CA GLY A 364 -2.80 -15.67 -23.56
C GLY A 364 -3.08 -16.22 -24.96
N PRO A 365 -3.66 -15.46 -25.90
CA PRO A 365 -3.95 -15.94 -27.25
C PRO A 365 -2.76 -16.52 -28.04
N VAL A 366 -1.54 -16.14 -27.63
CA VAL A 366 -0.30 -16.59 -28.27
C VAL A 366 0.41 -17.68 -27.46
N LEU A 367 0.36 -17.63 -26.13
CA LEU A 367 1.13 -18.50 -25.25
C LEU A 367 0.35 -19.67 -24.64
N GLU A 368 -0.97 -19.76 -24.84
CA GLU A 368 -1.79 -20.89 -24.39
C GLU A 368 -1.79 -22.08 -25.37
N ASN A 369 -0.86 -22.14 -26.33
CA ASN A 369 -0.70 -23.24 -27.25
C ASN A 369 0.27 -24.29 -26.69
N GLU A 370 0.04 -25.58 -26.96
CA GLU A 370 0.89 -26.71 -26.52
C GLU A 370 2.38 -26.54 -26.87
N ASP A 371 2.69 -25.95 -28.03
CA ASP A 371 4.06 -25.67 -28.46
C ASP A 371 4.74 -24.57 -27.59
N ALA A 372 3.97 -23.65 -27.02
CA ALA A 372 4.48 -22.54 -26.22
C ALA A 372 4.71 -22.93 -24.75
N GLU A 373 3.99 -23.90 -24.20
CA GLU A 373 4.13 -24.34 -22.80
C GLU A 373 5.57 -24.72 -22.41
N ASN A 374 6.31 -25.29 -23.35
CA ASN A 374 7.70 -25.70 -23.12
C ASN A 374 8.74 -24.58 -23.34
N THR A 375 8.31 -23.39 -23.74
CA THR A 375 9.19 -22.24 -23.92
C THR A 375 9.42 -21.48 -22.59
N ASN A 376 10.48 -20.70 -22.51
CA ASN A 376 10.72 -19.84 -21.33
C ASN A 376 9.59 -18.82 -21.16
N GLU A 377 9.06 -18.29 -22.26
CA GLU A 377 8.00 -17.30 -22.28
C GLU A 377 6.65 -17.90 -21.82
N GLY A 378 6.35 -19.14 -22.24
CA GLY A 378 5.18 -19.89 -21.77
C GLY A 378 5.24 -20.15 -20.26
N GLN A 379 6.39 -20.59 -19.73
CA GLN A 379 6.59 -20.80 -18.30
C GLN A 379 6.44 -19.49 -17.49
N ILE A 380 6.91 -18.36 -18.02
CA ILE A 380 6.71 -17.04 -17.41
C ILE A 380 5.23 -16.69 -17.39
N TYR A 381 4.55 -16.88 -18.52
CA TYR A 381 3.11 -16.63 -18.64
C TYR A 381 2.30 -17.45 -17.63
N ASP A 382 2.57 -18.76 -17.51
CA ASP A 382 1.88 -19.65 -16.57
C ASP A 382 2.09 -19.23 -15.12
N SER A 383 3.32 -18.83 -14.78
CA SER A 383 3.63 -18.34 -13.43
C SER A 383 2.90 -17.05 -13.10
N LEU A 384 2.84 -16.12 -14.06
CA LEU A 384 2.09 -14.87 -13.92
C LEU A 384 0.58 -15.12 -13.85
N ARG A 385 0.05 -16.00 -14.73
CA ARG A 385 -1.37 -16.40 -14.75
C ARG A 385 -1.79 -17.00 -13.41
N ALA A 386 -0.92 -17.79 -12.78
CA ALA A 386 -1.20 -18.35 -11.46
C ALA A 386 -1.26 -17.27 -10.37
N ASP A 387 -0.41 -16.24 -10.44
CA ASP A 387 -0.43 -15.12 -9.49
C ASP A 387 -1.64 -14.19 -9.67
N PHE A 388 -2.13 -14.05 -10.90
CA PHE A 388 -3.28 -13.20 -11.24
C PHE A 388 -4.57 -13.97 -11.48
N ALA A 389 -4.66 -15.23 -11.03
CA ALA A 389 -5.82 -16.08 -11.29
C ALA A 389 -7.16 -15.47 -10.84
N ASP A 390 -7.16 -14.74 -9.71
CA ASP A 390 -8.37 -14.06 -9.20
C ASP A 390 -8.77 -12.87 -10.07
N GLU A 391 -7.79 -12.08 -10.46
CA GLU A 391 -8.03 -10.92 -11.32
C GLU A 391 -8.48 -11.35 -12.72
N ILE A 392 -7.93 -12.44 -13.25
CA ILE A 392 -8.36 -13.03 -14.52
C ILE A 392 -9.81 -13.55 -14.42
N ALA A 393 -10.16 -14.24 -13.32
CA ALA A 393 -11.52 -14.69 -13.08
C ALA A 393 -12.53 -13.52 -12.98
N ARG A 394 -12.11 -12.41 -12.35
CA ARG A 394 -12.91 -11.16 -12.29
C ARG A 394 -13.10 -10.52 -13.65
N LEU A 395 -12.08 -10.55 -14.52
CA LEU A 395 -12.23 -10.14 -15.93
C LEU A 395 -13.24 -11.01 -16.68
N GLY A 396 -13.41 -12.27 -16.26
CA GLY A 396 -14.41 -13.22 -16.78
C GLY A 396 -15.80 -13.07 -16.15
N GLY A 397 -16.05 -12.08 -15.30
CA GLY A 397 -17.37 -11.79 -14.71
C GLY A 397 -17.54 -12.22 -13.26
N GLU A 398 -16.49 -12.66 -12.57
CA GLU A 398 -16.58 -12.90 -11.12
C GLU A 398 -16.61 -11.60 -10.31
N THR A 399 -17.18 -11.68 -9.10
CA THR A 399 -17.30 -10.54 -8.19
C THR A 399 -15.95 -10.07 -7.68
N ASN A 400 -15.72 -8.75 -7.62
CA ASN A 400 -14.53 -8.16 -7.03
C ASN A 400 -14.67 -8.06 -5.50
N LEU A 401 -14.49 -9.21 -4.83
CA LEU A 401 -14.48 -9.27 -3.37
C LEU A 401 -13.35 -10.19 -2.91
N GLY A 402 -12.47 -9.70 -2.05
CA GLY A 402 -11.37 -10.51 -1.55
C GLY A 402 -10.54 -9.83 -0.46
N VAL A 403 -9.94 -10.66 0.39
CA VAL A 403 -8.94 -10.28 1.39
C VAL A 403 -7.75 -11.19 1.19
N ASN A 404 -6.57 -10.63 0.99
CA ASN A 404 -5.35 -11.39 0.77
C ASN A 404 -4.22 -10.87 1.65
N VAL A 405 -3.42 -11.79 2.17
CA VAL A 405 -2.07 -11.51 2.69
C VAL A 405 -1.11 -11.73 1.52
N ASP A 406 -0.47 -10.66 1.07
CA ASP A 406 0.37 -10.71 -0.14
C ASP A 406 1.75 -11.26 0.17
N SER A 407 2.35 -10.84 1.29
CA SER A 407 3.67 -11.28 1.69
C SER A 407 3.93 -11.15 3.18
N VAL A 408 4.79 -12.00 3.69
CA VAL A 408 5.46 -11.86 4.99
C VAL A 408 6.95 -12.10 4.74
N TYR A 409 7.82 -11.19 5.17
CA TYR A 409 9.23 -11.27 4.87
C TYR A 409 10.11 -10.78 6.01
N THR A 410 11.34 -11.26 6.01
CA THR A 410 12.39 -10.77 6.89
C THR A 410 13.71 -10.71 6.13
N ARG A 411 14.36 -9.55 6.20
CA ARG A 411 15.68 -9.27 5.62
C ARG A 411 16.68 -9.07 6.74
N LEU A 412 17.76 -9.81 6.68
CA LEU A 412 18.91 -9.68 7.56
C LEU A 412 20.09 -9.19 6.72
N MET A 413 20.73 -8.09 7.10
CA MET A 413 21.80 -7.47 6.33
C MET A 413 22.97 -7.07 7.24
N GLY A 414 24.18 -7.40 6.84
CA GLY A 414 25.41 -6.93 7.46
C GLY A 414 26.19 -6.02 6.51
N ILE A 415 26.70 -4.91 7.01
CA ILE A 415 27.58 -3.97 6.28
C ILE A 415 28.88 -3.87 7.07
N SER A 416 30.03 -4.20 6.44
CA SER A 416 31.31 -4.34 7.13
C SER A 416 32.10 -3.05 7.32
N GLY A 417 31.70 -1.96 6.69
CA GLY A 417 32.39 -0.68 6.77
C GLY A 417 31.43 0.49 6.61
N ARG A 418 31.95 1.70 6.63
CA ARG A 418 31.14 2.92 6.55
C ARG A 418 30.38 3.01 5.22
N PRO A 419 29.03 2.92 5.22
CA PRO A 419 28.26 3.10 4.01
C PRO A 419 28.08 4.59 3.68
N LEU A 420 27.86 4.89 2.40
CA LEU A 420 27.39 6.19 1.95
C LEU A 420 25.86 6.24 2.03
N GLN A 421 25.31 7.35 2.56
CA GLN A 421 23.87 7.51 2.80
C GLN A 421 23.27 8.75 2.16
N ASP A 422 24.10 9.66 1.67
CA ASP A 422 23.69 10.94 1.09
C ASP A 422 23.81 10.91 -0.42
N GLY A 423 22.76 10.45 -1.10
CA GLY A 423 22.70 10.39 -2.56
C GLY A 423 22.52 11.77 -3.23
N LEU A 424 22.14 12.78 -2.47
CA LEU A 424 21.99 14.13 -3.02
C LEU A 424 23.36 14.80 -3.30
N HIS A 425 24.34 14.60 -2.41
CA HIS A 425 25.64 15.26 -2.47
C HIS A 425 26.78 14.32 -2.88
N PHE A 426 26.79 13.10 -2.36
CA PHE A 426 27.93 12.19 -2.49
C PHE A 426 27.55 10.93 -3.26
N GLY A 427 26.83 10.03 -2.60
CA GLY A 427 26.40 8.76 -3.14
C GLY A 427 25.70 7.89 -2.08
N GLN A 428 25.17 6.73 -2.50
CA GLN A 428 24.48 5.80 -1.64
C GLN A 428 24.99 4.39 -1.86
N THR A 429 25.29 3.68 -0.77
CA THR A 429 25.64 2.25 -0.80
C THR A 429 24.45 1.42 -1.24
N ILE A 430 23.28 1.65 -0.66
CA ILE A 430 22.02 1.00 -1.04
C ILE A 430 21.13 1.99 -1.78
N ILE A 431 20.71 1.63 -2.97
CA ILE A 431 19.83 2.44 -3.83
C ILE A 431 18.50 1.75 -4.08
N ASN A 432 17.48 2.51 -4.40
CA ASN A 432 16.14 2.03 -4.76
C ASN A 432 15.52 1.06 -3.72
N ASP A 433 15.73 1.33 -2.44
CA ASP A 433 15.23 0.52 -1.32
C ASP A 433 14.23 1.29 -0.44
N TYR A 434 13.38 2.13 -1.05
CA TYR A 434 12.31 2.89 -0.37
C TYR A 434 12.78 3.79 0.78
N GLY A 435 14.02 4.30 0.72
CA GLY A 435 14.58 5.13 1.79
C GLY A 435 14.69 4.41 3.14
N ARG A 436 14.76 3.08 3.14
CA ARG A 436 14.94 2.30 4.36
C ARG A 436 16.27 2.64 5.01
N PRO A 437 16.33 2.73 6.36
CA PRO A 437 17.56 3.05 7.06
C PRO A 437 18.55 1.89 6.99
N TYR A 438 19.83 2.23 6.85
CA TYR A 438 20.93 1.28 6.96
C TYR A 438 22.18 1.95 7.54
N ALA A 439 23.04 1.17 8.20
CA ALA A 439 24.31 1.64 8.74
C ALA A 439 25.30 0.47 8.82
N GLU A 440 26.57 0.78 9.16
CA GLU A 440 27.58 -0.23 9.42
C GLU A 440 27.14 -1.19 10.54
N GLY A 441 27.32 -2.49 10.35
CA GLY A 441 26.91 -3.54 11.27
C GLY A 441 25.65 -4.26 10.83
N PHE A 442 24.85 -4.73 11.80
CA PHE A 442 23.66 -5.54 11.56
C PHE A 442 22.42 -4.67 11.35
N ASN A 443 21.74 -4.88 10.24
CA ASN A 443 20.48 -4.22 9.88
C ASN A 443 19.39 -5.29 9.71
N ASN A 444 18.15 -4.96 10.05
CA ASN A 444 17.01 -5.86 9.90
C ASN A 444 15.77 -5.12 9.41
N ILE A 445 15.05 -5.76 8.50
CA ILE A 445 13.72 -5.35 8.06
C ILE A 445 12.82 -6.57 8.13
N THR A 446 11.73 -6.48 8.89
CA THR A 446 10.73 -7.55 8.98
C THR A 446 9.36 -6.96 8.75
N GLY A 447 8.62 -7.46 7.77
CA GLY A 447 7.36 -6.86 7.38
C GLY A 447 6.34 -7.83 6.84
N ALA A 448 5.16 -7.28 6.61
CA ALA A 448 4.06 -7.97 5.97
C ALA A 448 3.25 -6.99 5.10
N SER A 449 2.63 -7.53 4.06
CA SER A 449 1.71 -6.78 3.21
C SER A 449 0.43 -7.56 2.95
N GLY A 450 -0.63 -6.82 2.65
CA GLY A 450 -1.91 -7.41 2.30
C GLY A 450 -2.86 -6.39 1.70
N HIS A 451 -3.93 -6.90 1.08
CA HIS A 451 -4.93 -6.05 0.48
C HIS A 451 -6.35 -6.57 0.65
N VAL A 452 -7.28 -5.63 0.53
CA VAL A 452 -8.72 -5.89 0.49
C VAL A 452 -9.28 -5.25 -0.77
N VAL A 453 -10.15 -5.96 -1.48
CA VAL A 453 -10.92 -5.41 -2.60
C VAL A 453 -12.41 -5.68 -2.37
N ALA A 454 -13.25 -4.68 -2.69
CA ALA A 454 -14.70 -4.78 -2.56
C ALA A 454 -15.38 -3.91 -3.64
N GLY A 455 -15.72 -4.49 -4.78
CA GLY A 455 -16.27 -3.76 -5.92
C GLY A 455 -15.32 -2.63 -6.39
N PRO A 456 -15.74 -1.37 -6.35
CA PRO A 456 -14.90 -0.23 -6.76
C PRO A 456 -13.89 0.20 -5.70
N LEU A 457 -13.83 -0.46 -4.54
CA LEU A 457 -12.93 -0.10 -3.45
C LEU A 457 -11.76 -1.06 -3.34
N SER A 458 -10.57 -0.54 -3.05
CA SER A 458 -9.38 -1.30 -2.68
C SER A 458 -8.68 -0.66 -1.49
N PHE A 459 -8.06 -1.49 -0.68
CA PHE A 459 -7.19 -1.09 0.42
C PHE A 459 -5.92 -1.93 0.36
N TYR A 460 -4.77 -1.30 0.52
CA TYR A 460 -3.48 -1.95 0.58
C TYR A 460 -2.69 -1.45 1.79
N VAL A 461 -1.97 -2.36 2.43
CA VAL A 461 -1.06 -2.03 3.52
C VAL A 461 0.20 -2.86 3.43
N ARG A 462 1.35 -2.21 3.68
CA ARG A 462 2.67 -2.82 3.88
C ARG A 462 3.31 -2.16 5.09
N ALA A 463 3.50 -2.95 6.15
CA ALA A 463 4.08 -2.48 7.40
C ALA A 463 5.39 -3.21 7.68
N GLU A 464 6.37 -2.51 8.24
CA GLU A 464 7.70 -3.03 8.51
C GLU A 464 8.20 -2.61 9.90
N TYR A 465 8.85 -3.52 10.59
CA TYR A 465 9.84 -3.19 11.59
C TYR A 465 11.18 -2.96 10.91
N GLN A 466 11.83 -1.84 11.22
CA GLN A 466 13.10 -1.41 10.65
C GLN A 466 14.10 -1.19 11.78
N HIS A 467 15.25 -1.86 11.66
CA HIS A 467 16.41 -1.69 12.55
C HIS A 467 17.66 -1.34 11.74
N ALA A 468 18.34 -0.28 12.15
CA ALA A 468 19.68 0.07 11.69
C ALA A 468 20.53 0.54 12.88
N PRO A 469 21.82 0.17 12.96
CA PRO A 469 22.72 0.67 13.99
C PRO A 469 22.92 2.18 13.92
N SER A 470 23.59 2.74 14.92
CA SER A 470 24.06 4.13 14.88
C SER A 470 25.15 4.28 13.81
N GLY A 471 25.10 5.41 13.08
CA GLY A 471 26.11 5.74 12.08
C GLY A 471 27.14 6.77 12.59
N PRO A 472 28.33 6.84 11.95
CA PRO A 472 29.33 7.84 12.29
C PRO A 472 28.84 9.25 11.93
N ALA A 473 29.32 10.25 12.67
CA ALA A 473 29.08 11.64 12.37
C ALA A 473 29.61 12.06 10.99
N LEU A 474 29.02 13.09 10.41
CA LEU A 474 29.63 13.78 9.28
C LEU A 474 30.99 14.38 9.69
N SER A 475 31.98 14.37 8.78
CA SER A 475 33.20 15.15 8.98
C SER A 475 32.85 16.66 8.97
N ALA A 476 33.65 17.47 9.68
CA ALA A 476 33.45 18.91 9.65
C ALA A 476 33.57 19.49 8.23
N LEU A 477 34.45 18.92 7.41
CA LEU A 477 34.63 19.31 6.02
C LEU A 477 33.41 18.96 5.17
N ALA A 478 32.84 17.78 5.32
CA ALA A 478 31.60 17.37 4.63
C ALA A 478 30.42 18.28 5.03
N ALA A 479 30.26 18.57 6.31
CA ALA A 479 29.21 19.47 6.80
C ALA A 479 29.36 20.91 6.25
N GLN A 480 30.57 21.44 6.21
CA GLN A 480 30.86 22.75 5.59
C GLN A 480 30.62 22.72 4.07
N THR A 481 30.99 21.64 3.40
CA THR A 481 30.72 21.46 1.97
C THR A 481 29.23 21.49 1.66
N ILE A 482 28.42 20.72 2.39
CA ILE A 482 26.95 20.72 2.26
C ILE A 482 26.40 22.13 2.49
N GLN A 483 26.84 22.81 3.56
CA GLN A 483 26.43 24.19 3.83
C GLN A 483 26.70 25.11 2.64
N ALA A 484 27.91 25.02 2.06
CA ALA A 484 28.34 25.87 0.97
C ALA A 484 27.57 25.61 -0.34
N VAL A 485 27.43 24.34 -0.73
CA VAL A 485 26.75 23.95 -2.00
C VAL A 485 25.24 24.14 -1.98
N ASP A 486 24.61 24.07 -0.81
CA ASP A 486 23.18 24.32 -0.64
C ASP A 486 22.88 25.79 -0.28
N GLY A 487 23.90 26.56 0.05
CA GLY A 487 23.75 27.93 0.52
C GLY A 487 22.93 28.02 1.80
N LEU A 488 23.25 27.17 2.79
CA LEU A 488 22.55 27.11 4.07
C LEU A 488 23.13 28.11 5.08
N PRO A 489 22.33 28.61 6.04
CA PRO A 489 22.81 29.52 7.04
C PRO A 489 23.72 28.87 8.09
N VAL A 490 23.52 27.55 8.31
CA VAL A 490 24.26 26.77 9.31
C VAL A 490 24.57 25.39 8.73
N ALA A 491 25.79 24.90 8.98
CA ALA A 491 26.19 23.55 8.54
C ALA A 491 25.36 22.45 9.24
N PRO A 492 25.18 21.29 8.61
CA PRO A 492 24.60 20.12 9.26
C PRO A 492 25.37 19.75 10.54
N PRO A 493 24.68 19.16 11.52
CA PRO A 493 25.34 18.76 12.77
C PRO A 493 26.36 17.63 12.50
N THR A 494 27.50 17.72 13.18
CA THR A 494 28.55 16.70 13.16
C THR A 494 28.42 15.76 14.38
N THR A 495 27.19 15.32 14.65
CA THR A 495 26.88 14.35 15.70
C THR A 495 26.61 12.98 15.09
N PRO A 496 26.91 11.87 15.79
CA PRO A 496 26.59 10.52 15.29
C PRO A 496 25.11 10.38 14.95
N ILE A 497 24.82 9.66 13.88
CA ILE A 497 23.46 9.33 13.47
C ILE A 497 22.91 8.29 14.45
N SER A 498 21.76 8.56 15.04
CA SER A 498 21.13 7.67 16.02
C SER A 498 20.69 6.35 15.37
N SER A 499 20.74 5.27 16.16
CA SER A 499 20.19 3.99 15.72
C SER A 499 18.68 4.08 15.48
N VAL A 500 18.21 3.35 14.49
CA VAL A 500 16.79 3.27 14.14
C VAL A 500 16.21 1.96 14.68
N ASN A 501 15.08 2.07 15.41
CA ASN A 501 14.26 0.93 15.85
C ASN A 501 12.81 1.41 15.81
N ARG A 502 12.13 1.15 14.68
CA ARG A 502 10.77 1.65 14.50
C ARG A 502 9.89 0.67 13.71
N VAL A 503 8.59 0.76 13.95
CA VAL A 503 7.59 0.20 13.04
C VAL A 503 7.16 1.33 12.10
N ASP A 504 7.21 1.09 10.81
CA ASP A 504 6.80 2.04 9.78
C ASP A 504 5.73 1.42 8.87
N LEU A 505 4.74 2.23 8.49
CA LEU A 505 3.83 1.92 7.39
C LEU A 505 4.55 2.34 6.10
N LEU A 506 5.23 1.40 5.45
CA LEU A 506 5.98 1.70 4.24
C LEU A 506 5.04 2.18 3.14
N GLU A 507 4.01 1.40 2.84
CA GLU A 507 2.96 1.77 1.90
C GLU A 507 1.59 1.46 2.51
N SER A 508 0.66 2.40 2.44
CA SER A 508 -0.72 2.20 2.88
C SER A 508 -1.64 3.17 2.17
N TYR A 509 -2.62 2.66 1.45
CA TYR A 509 -3.55 3.51 0.70
C TYR A 509 -4.91 2.87 0.53
N VAL A 510 -5.91 3.72 0.35
CA VAL A 510 -7.25 3.37 -0.09
C VAL A 510 -7.41 3.80 -1.54
N GLY A 511 -8.09 3.00 -2.35
CA GLY A 511 -8.36 3.27 -3.76
C GLY A 511 -9.84 3.13 -4.10
N VAL A 512 -10.28 3.96 -5.03
CA VAL A 512 -11.61 3.89 -5.65
C VAL A 512 -11.43 3.86 -7.16
N GLN A 513 -12.06 2.92 -7.85
CA GLN A 513 -12.03 2.83 -9.31
C GLN A 513 -13.40 3.07 -9.92
N LEU A 514 -13.50 4.04 -10.83
CA LEU A 514 -14.70 4.40 -11.56
C LEU A 514 -14.36 4.62 -13.04
N ASN A 515 -15.05 3.93 -13.93
CA ASN A 515 -14.87 4.06 -15.37
C ASN A 515 -13.39 3.99 -15.82
N ASN A 516 -12.65 3.03 -15.23
CA ASN A 516 -11.24 2.81 -15.52
C ASN A 516 -10.29 3.94 -15.05
N TRP A 517 -10.77 4.87 -14.22
CA TRP A 517 -9.97 5.81 -13.47
C TRP A 517 -9.86 5.36 -12.02
N GLN A 518 -8.65 5.28 -11.53
CA GLN A 518 -8.37 4.95 -10.14
C GLN A 518 -7.92 6.20 -9.39
N PHE A 519 -8.58 6.44 -8.27
CA PHE A 519 -8.27 7.49 -7.30
C PHE A 519 -7.72 6.82 -6.06
N THR A 520 -6.48 7.10 -5.66
CA THR A 520 -5.89 6.53 -4.46
C THR A 520 -5.39 7.62 -3.53
N PHE A 521 -5.56 7.41 -2.24
CA PHE A 521 -5.04 8.29 -1.20
C PHE A 521 -4.31 7.49 -0.14
N GLY A 522 -3.08 7.91 0.18
CA GLY A 522 -2.24 7.29 1.20
C GLY A 522 -0.76 7.35 0.83
N LYS A 523 0.04 6.61 1.58
CA LYS A 523 1.50 6.52 1.39
C LYS A 523 1.80 5.55 0.24
N GLN A 524 2.38 6.05 -0.86
CA GLN A 524 2.52 5.33 -2.12
C GLN A 524 3.84 5.67 -2.81
N SER A 525 4.31 4.75 -3.66
CA SER A 525 5.48 4.92 -4.52
C SER A 525 5.07 5.12 -5.97
N ALA A 526 5.95 5.74 -6.75
CA ALA A 526 5.85 5.86 -8.19
C ALA A 526 7.22 5.60 -8.84
N TRP A 527 7.20 5.16 -10.10
CA TRP A 527 8.40 4.99 -10.92
C TRP A 527 8.09 5.44 -12.33
N TRP A 528 8.80 6.49 -12.78
CA TRP A 528 8.54 7.13 -14.07
C TRP A 528 9.76 7.10 -14.98
N GLY A 529 10.00 5.97 -15.58
CA GLY A 529 11.10 5.67 -16.50
C GLY A 529 11.10 4.20 -16.88
N ALA A 530 11.70 3.85 -18.01
CA ALA A 530 11.91 2.48 -18.44
C ALA A 530 13.22 1.87 -17.91
N ASP A 531 14.02 2.68 -17.26
CA ASP A 531 15.29 2.34 -16.62
C ASP A 531 15.10 1.44 -15.38
N GLN A 532 16.18 0.77 -14.98
CA GLN A 532 16.25 -0.06 -13.79
C GLN A 532 17.10 0.55 -12.69
N SER A 533 18.09 1.37 -13.06
CA SER A 533 19.02 1.95 -12.10
C SER A 533 18.37 3.00 -11.19
N GLY A 534 17.28 3.63 -11.64
CA GLY A 534 16.56 4.67 -10.91
C GLY A 534 16.09 5.77 -11.83
N ALA A 535 14.77 5.87 -11.99
CA ALA A 535 14.12 6.84 -12.84
C ALA A 535 14.46 8.27 -12.40
N MET A 536 14.57 9.16 -13.38
CA MET A 536 15.10 10.51 -13.15
C MET A 536 14.18 11.38 -12.29
N LEU A 537 12.86 11.21 -12.34
CA LEU A 537 11.92 12.04 -11.57
C LEU A 537 11.30 11.30 -10.37
N PHE A 538 10.85 10.06 -10.53
CA PHE A 538 10.31 9.25 -9.45
C PHE A 538 10.87 7.85 -9.49
N SER A 539 11.58 7.46 -8.43
CA SER A 539 12.11 6.11 -8.20
C SER A 539 11.72 5.61 -6.80
N THR A 540 12.16 4.44 -6.44
CA THR A 540 12.04 3.93 -5.06
C THR A 540 13.25 4.25 -4.20
N ASN A 541 14.09 5.21 -4.61
CA ASN A 541 15.26 5.59 -3.84
C ASN A 541 14.88 6.34 -2.54
N ALA A 542 13.83 7.15 -2.58
CA ALA A 542 13.24 7.77 -1.39
C ALA A 542 12.07 6.94 -0.82
N ALA A 543 11.69 7.26 0.42
CA ALA A 543 10.50 6.70 1.06
C ALA A 543 9.22 7.05 0.29
N PRO A 544 8.19 6.17 0.32
CA PRO A 544 6.90 6.45 -0.29
C PRO A 544 6.27 7.73 0.24
N ILE A 545 5.59 8.46 -0.62
CA ILE A 545 5.04 9.79 -0.32
C ILE A 545 3.55 9.69 0.03
N LEU A 546 3.09 10.42 1.04
CA LEU A 546 1.67 10.58 1.32
C LEU A 546 1.04 11.44 0.23
N MET A 547 0.23 10.84 -0.66
CA MET A 547 -0.31 11.51 -1.83
C MET A 547 -1.75 11.10 -2.17
N LEU A 548 -2.44 12.01 -2.85
CA LEU A 548 -3.57 11.71 -3.71
C LEU A 548 -3.03 11.42 -5.11
N ARG A 549 -3.39 10.29 -5.68
CA ARG A 549 -3.01 9.90 -7.03
C ARG A 549 -4.25 9.59 -7.86
N ILE A 550 -4.24 10.01 -9.11
CA ILE A 550 -5.30 9.77 -10.09
C ILE A 550 -4.62 9.18 -11.33
N ASN A 551 -4.95 7.93 -11.64
CA ASN A 551 -4.35 7.28 -12.79
C ASN A 551 -5.38 6.58 -13.66
N ARG A 552 -5.13 6.53 -14.95
CA ARG A 552 -5.85 5.71 -15.89
C ARG A 552 -5.32 4.27 -15.80
N VAL A 553 -6.17 3.32 -15.42
CA VAL A 553 -5.75 1.93 -15.20
C VAL A 553 -5.38 1.27 -16.53
N SER A 554 -6.32 1.17 -17.44
CA SER A 554 -6.08 0.64 -18.78
C SER A 554 -5.99 1.77 -19.80
N PRO A 555 -5.13 1.66 -20.81
CA PRO A 555 -4.94 2.71 -21.80
C PRO A 555 -6.21 2.96 -22.62
N PHE A 556 -6.39 4.20 -23.06
CA PHE A 556 -7.37 4.56 -24.08
C PHE A 556 -6.67 4.95 -25.38
N ARG A 557 -7.34 4.83 -26.52
CA ARG A 557 -6.75 5.10 -27.82
C ARG A 557 -7.13 6.48 -28.32
N LEU A 558 -6.13 7.23 -28.79
CA LEU A 558 -6.32 8.49 -29.52
C LEU A 558 -5.83 8.36 -30.95
N PRO A 559 -6.51 9.01 -31.91
CA PRO A 559 -5.99 9.09 -33.27
C PRO A 559 -4.57 9.67 -33.29
N LEU A 560 -3.68 9.13 -34.11
CA LEU A 560 -2.27 9.53 -34.26
C LEU A 560 -1.35 9.24 -33.06
N LEU A 561 -1.82 9.33 -31.82
CA LEU A 561 -1.03 9.09 -30.59
C LEU A 561 -1.07 7.62 -30.13
N GLY A 562 -2.01 6.83 -30.67
CA GLY A 562 -2.16 5.43 -30.31
C GLY A 562 -2.74 5.23 -28.91
N SER A 563 -2.23 4.23 -28.17
CA SER A 563 -2.63 3.95 -26.80
C SER A 563 -2.02 4.98 -25.84
N MET A 564 -2.81 5.52 -24.90
CA MET A 564 -2.38 6.54 -23.95
C MET A 564 -2.77 6.20 -22.52
N ARG A 565 -1.88 6.49 -21.58
CA ARG A 565 -2.10 6.47 -20.13
C ARG A 565 -1.77 7.81 -19.50
N VAL A 566 -2.43 8.07 -18.39
CA VAL A 566 -2.27 9.31 -17.61
C VAL A 566 -2.05 8.94 -16.16
N ASP A 567 -1.13 9.64 -15.51
CA ASP A 567 -0.86 9.54 -14.08
C ASP A 567 -0.67 10.95 -13.51
N TYR A 568 -1.43 11.27 -12.48
CA TYR A 568 -1.38 12.55 -11.80
C TYR A 568 -1.32 12.34 -10.29
N MET A 569 -0.47 13.11 -9.60
CA MET A 569 -0.33 13.01 -8.16
C MET A 569 -0.10 14.36 -7.49
N VAL A 570 -0.61 14.51 -6.28
CA VAL A 570 -0.27 15.60 -5.37
C VAL A 570 -0.02 14.99 -3.99
N GLY A 571 1.17 15.24 -3.43
CA GLY A 571 1.59 14.67 -2.18
C GLY A 571 2.26 15.70 -1.26
N ARG A 572 2.41 15.30 0.00
CA ARG A 572 3.19 16.04 0.99
C ARG A 572 4.50 15.30 1.22
N ILE A 573 5.61 15.99 1.05
CA ILE A 573 6.94 15.44 1.35
C ILE A 573 7.27 15.61 2.83
N SER A 574 8.31 14.95 3.29
CA SER A 574 8.73 14.88 4.69
C SER A 574 10.24 15.12 4.81
N GLY A 575 10.71 15.39 6.04
CA GLY A 575 12.13 15.45 6.35
C GLY A 575 12.82 16.76 5.97
N TYR A 576 12.08 17.79 5.57
CA TYR A 576 12.69 19.10 5.29
C TYR A 576 13.04 19.85 6.57
N HIS A 577 14.24 20.37 6.62
CA HIS A 577 14.76 21.19 7.71
C HIS A 577 14.77 22.68 7.38
N TRP A 578 15.00 23.06 6.11
CA TRP A 578 15.22 24.45 5.71
C TRP A 578 14.45 24.83 4.45
N VAL A 579 13.84 26.00 4.47
CA VAL A 579 13.35 26.71 3.28
C VAL A 579 13.80 28.17 3.31
N PHE A 580 13.92 28.78 2.12
CA PHE A 580 14.22 30.19 1.96
C PHE A 580 13.09 30.94 1.25
N GLY A 581 12.84 32.16 1.64
CA GLY A 581 11.93 33.06 0.96
C GLY A 581 12.45 34.50 0.99
N VAL A 582 12.29 35.22 -0.12
CA VAL A 582 12.77 36.62 -0.24
C VAL A 582 12.17 37.54 0.82
N ASN A 583 10.96 37.26 1.28
CA ASN A 583 10.27 38.07 2.29
C ASN A 583 10.45 37.54 3.74
N THR A 584 10.89 36.29 3.90
CA THR A 584 10.96 35.63 5.22
C THR A 584 12.38 35.28 5.62
N GLY A 585 13.34 35.33 4.69
CA GLY A 585 14.66 34.76 4.89
C GLY A 585 14.64 33.24 5.03
N PHE A 586 15.64 32.72 5.73
CA PHE A 586 15.68 31.29 6.07
C PHE A 586 14.70 30.96 7.20
N LEU A 587 13.94 29.91 7.00
CA LEU A 587 13.04 29.32 8.01
C LEU A 587 13.43 27.86 8.24
N GLY A 588 13.59 27.49 9.52
CA GLY A 588 13.93 26.13 9.92
C GLY A 588 15.11 26.01 10.87
N ALA A 589 15.47 24.78 11.18
CA ALA A 589 16.62 24.41 12.02
C ALA A 589 17.02 22.95 11.74
N TRP A 590 18.25 22.56 12.08
CA TRP A 590 18.70 21.17 11.98
C TRP A 590 18.14 20.29 13.11
N THR A 591 17.74 20.89 14.25
CA THR A 591 17.25 20.16 15.42
C THR A 591 15.85 19.57 15.23
N GLU A 592 15.08 20.08 14.28
CA GLU A 592 13.70 19.67 14.00
C GLU A 592 13.35 19.81 12.53
N THR A 593 12.42 19.03 12.06
CA THR A 593 11.85 19.17 10.73
C THR A 593 10.79 20.27 10.73
N LEU A 594 10.60 20.91 9.57
CA LEU A 594 9.59 21.97 9.41
C LEU A 594 8.18 21.42 9.75
N SER A 595 7.42 22.16 10.54
CA SER A 595 6.04 21.78 10.89
C SER A 595 5.11 21.80 9.67
N ASN A 596 5.32 22.72 8.73
CA ASN A 596 4.60 22.82 7.47
C ASN A 596 5.53 22.39 6.32
N GLN A 597 5.55 21.10 6.02
CA GLN A 597 6.37 20.50 4.96
C GLN A 597 5.88 20.92 3.58
N PRO A 598 6.78 21.06 2.58
CA PRO A 598 6.41 21.33 1.20
C PRO A 598 5.54 20.23 0.61
N PHE A 599 4.87 20.56 -0.49
CA PHE A 599 4.11 19.63 -1.32
C PHE A 599 4.85 19.35 -2.62
N ILE A 600 4.58 18.18 -3.18
CA ILE A 600 5.01 17.78 -4.51
C ILE A 600 3.78 17.49 -5.37
N MET A 601 3.78 17.98 -6.60
CA MET A 601 2.88 17.52 -7.64
C MET A 601 3.68 16.80 -8.72
N GLY A 602 3.03 15.86 -9.40
CA GLY A 602 3.55 15.15 -10.55
C GLY A 602 2.44 14.85 -11.55
N GLU A 603 2.76 14.99 -12.81
CA GLU A 603 1.88 14.60 -13.91
C GLU A 603 2.69 13.91 -15.00
N LYS A 604 2.14 12.81 -15.54
CA LYS A 604 2.74 12.06 -16.63
C LYS A 604 1.71 11.62 -17.65
N LEU A 605 2.04 11.86 -18.91
CA LEU A 605 1.34 11.35 -20.09
C LEU A 605 2.27 10.39 -20.81
N SER A 606 1.87 9.13 -20.96
CA SER A 606 2.60 8.18 -21.80
C SER A 606 1.73 7.70 -22.94
N PHE A 607 2.26 7.62 -24.15
CA PHE A 607 1.54 7.22 -25.34
C PHE A 607 2.38 6.32 -26.24
N LYS A 608 1.70 5.44 -26.97
CA LYS A 608 2.30 4.50 -27.92
C LYS A 608 1.73 4.71 -29.31
N PRO A 609 2.42 5.50 -30.17
CA PRO A 609 2.01 5.69 -31.56
C PRO A 609 2.03 4.37 -32.35
N MET A 610 2.91 3.47 -31.95
CA MET A 610 3.02 2.10 -32.46
C MET A 610 3.35 1.14 -31.29
N PRO A 611 3.06 -0.17 -31.42
CA PRO A 611 3.19 -1.11 -30.30
C PRO A 611 4.57 -1.19 -29.67
N ASN A 612 5.61 -0.91 -30.42
CA ASN A 612 7.01 -1.02 -29.98
C ASN A 612 7.67 0.33 -29.64
N LEU A 613 6.95 1.45 -29.72
CA LEU A 613 7.45 2.78 -29.36
C LEU A 613 6.58 3.37 -28.26
N GLU A 614 7.16 3.61 -27.12
CA GLU A 614 6.57 4.34 -26.00
C GLU A 614 7.25 5.69 -25.84
N ILE A 615 6.46 6.76 -25.66
CA ILE A 615 6.93 8.10 -25.41
C ILE A 615 6.21 8.63 -24.17
N GLY A 616 6.93 9.11 -23.21
CA GLY A 616 6.40 9.71 -21.98
C GLY A 616 6.77 11.18 -21.85
N LEU A 617 5.84 11.96 -21.34
CA LEU A 617 5.99 13.36 -21.00
C LEU A 617 5.62 13.53 -19.55
N SER A 618 6.46 14.19 -18.78
CA SER A 618 6.24 14.35 -17.36
C SER A 618 6.61 15.76 -16.88
N ALA A 619 5.91 16.19 -15.84
CA ALA A 619 6.27 17.39 -15.10
C ALA A 619 6.13 17.13 -13.61
N THR A 620 7.02 17.74 -12.81
CA THR A 620 6.96 17.72 -11.36
C THR A 620 7.20 19.11 -10.80
N ALA A 621 6.64 19.39 -9.61
CA ALA A 621 6.93 20.62 -8.92
C ALA A 621 6.89 20.45 -7.40
N LEU A 622 7.89 20.98 -6.70
CA LEU A 622 7.81 21.23 -5.27
C LEU A 622 7.19 22.60 -5.05
N PHE A 623 6.19 22.72 -4.20
CA PHE A 623 5.46 23.96 -4.00
C PHE A 623 4.96 24.11 -2.54
N ALA A 624 4.48 25.30 -2.18
CA ALA A 624 3.98 25.61 -0.85
C ALA A 624 5.03 25.43 0.28
N GLY A 625 4.63 25.13 1.50
CA GLY A 625 5.50 25.02 2.67
C GLY A 625 5.55 26.31 3.52
N PRO A 626 6.52 26.46 4.44
CA PRO A 626 6.61 27.62 5.32
C PRO A 626 6.64 28.95 4.54
N GLY A 627 5.85 29.90 4.98
CA GLY A 627 5.70 31.22 4.32
C GLY A 627 4.82 31.22 3.06
N VAL A 628 4.45 30.06 2.50
CA VAL A 628 3.59 29.95 1.31
C VAL A 628 2.53 28.88 1.55
N PRO A 629 1.25 29.22 1.73
CA PRO A 629 0.20 28.25 2.01
C PRO A 629 -0.10 27.35 0.80
N ALA A 630 -0.43 26.09 1.07
CA ALA A 630 -0.92 25.16 0.05
C ALA A 630 -2.36 25.50 -0.31
N THR A 631 -2.57 26.06 -1.49
CA THR A 631 -3.88 26.45 -2.02
C THR A 631 -4.07 25.90 -3.43
N ALA A 632 -5.32 25.77 -3.89
CA ALA A 632 -5.61 25.38 -5.27
C ALA A 632 -4.97 26.34 -6.29
N HIS A 633 -4.90 27.63 -5.96
CA HIS A 633 -4.21 28.63 -6.78
C HIS A 633 -2.70 28.33 -6.91
N LYS A 634 -2.03 27.98 -5.80
CA LYS A 634 -0.60 27.61 -5.82
C LYS A 634 -0.35 26.32 -6.58
N LEU A 635 -1.23 25.33 -6.44
CA LEU A 635 -1.19 24.13 -7.25
C LEU A 635 -1.35 24.47 -8.75
N GLY A 636 -2.31 25.30 -9.11
CA GLY A 636 -2.49 25.78 -10.49
C GLY A 636 -1.26 26.56 -11.01
N GLN A 637 -0.61 27.37 -10.17
CA GLN A 637 0.65 28.02 -10.54
C GLN A 637 1.76 26.98 -10.79
N ALA A 638 1.92 25.98 -9.92
CA ALA A 638 2.89 24.92 -10.08
C ALA A 638 2.70 24.13 -11.39
N MET A 639 1.44 23.90 -11.80
CA MET A 639 1.10 23.16 -13.02
C MET A 639 1.25 24.00 -14.31
N PHE A 640 0.75 25.25 -14.30
CA PHE A 640 0.49 25.97 -15.55
C PHE A 640 1.24 27.31 -15.70
N SER A 641 2.01 27.75 -14.70
CA SER A 641 2.75 29.02 -14.82
C SER A 641 3.84 28.94 -15.89
N SER A 642 4.00 29.99 -16.67
CA SER A 642 5.05 30.08 -17.69
C SER A 642 6.40 30.58 -17.15
N GLY A 643 6.47 31.05 -15.90
CA GLY A 643 7.70 31.59 -15.30
C GLY A 643 7.80 31.27 -13.81
N ASN A 644 9.01 31.35 -13.29
CA ASN A 644 9.30 31.22 -11.86
C ASN A 644 9.32 32.64 -11.26
N GLY A 645 8.45 32.87 -10.26
CA GLY A 645 8.52 34.07 -9.44
C GLY A 645 9.71 34.03 -8.48
N LEU A 646 9.95 35.11 -7.74
CA LEU A 646 10.95 35.10 -6.68
C LEU A 646 10.62 34.09 -5.59
N PRO A 647 11.60 33.36 -5.04
CA PRO A 647 11.41 32.29 -4.05
C PRO A 647 10.57 32.77 -2.86
N GLY A 648 9.45 32.09 -2.58
CA GLY A 648 8.55 32.44 -1.48
C GLY A 648 7.66 33.65 -1.68
N SER A 649 7.63 34.24 -2.88
CA SER A 649 6.70 35.32 -3.23
C SER A 649 5.32 34.81 -3.62
N SER A 650 4.37 35.72 -3.83
CA SER A 650 3.05 35.38 -4.35
C SER A 650 3.08 34.81 -5.77
N GLY A 651 4.09 35.19 -6.58
CA GLY A 651 4.32 34.70 -7.94
C GLY A 651 5.15 33.40 -8.00
N ASP A 652 5.63 32.89 -6.87
CA ASP A 652 6.44 31.68 -6.82
C ASP A 652 5.62 30.45 -7.26
N ALA A 653 5.97 29.90 -8.41
CA ALA A 653 5.34 28.70 -8.96
C ALA A 653 5.93 27.40 -8.38
N GLY A 654 6.95 27.51 -7.52
CA GLY A 654 7.66 26.38 -6.97
C GLY A 654 8.85 25.94 -7.82
N ASP A 655 9.43 24.82 -7.44
CA ASP A 655 10.57 24.19 -8.07
C ASP A 655 10.10 23.16 -9.10
N ARG A 656 10.17 23.49 -10.38
CA ARG A 656 9.54 22.74 -11.46
C ARG A 656 10.57 22.01 -12.33
N ARG A 657 10.21 20.76 -12.67
CA ARG A 657 11.00 19.91 -13.57
C ARG A 657 10.12 19.39 -14.69
N GLY A 658 10.63 19.45 -15.91
CA GLY A 658 10.01 18.82 -17.07
C GLY A 658 10.84 17.61 -17.51
N GLY A 659 10.18 16.49 -17.79
CA GLY A 659 10.81 15.24 -18.19
C GLY A 659 10.23 14.66 -19.47
N PHE A 660 11.03 13.86 -20.16
CA PHE A 660 10.54 12.99 -21.21
C PHE A 660 11.27 11.64 -21.17
N ASP A 661 10.57 10.62 -21.55
CA ASP A 661 11.13 9.28 -21.72
C ASP A 661 10.71 8.67 -23.05
N VAL A 662 11.58 7.83 -23.58
CA VAL A 662 11.34 7.07 -24.80
C VAL A 662 11.82 5.65 -24.58
N ALA A 663 11.01 4.65 -24.99
CA ALA A 663 11.43 3.26 -25.06
C ALA A 663 11.08 2.68 -26.43
N TYR A 664 12.08 2.16 -27.14
CA TYR A 664 11.91 1.53 -28.44
C TYR A 664 12.34 0.06 -28.38
N ARG A 665 11.42 -0.81 -28.68
CA ARG A 665 11.58 -2.26 -28.58
C ARG A 665 11.76 -2.88 -29.96
N MET A 666 12.68 -3.80 -30.07
CA MET A 666 13.02 -4.54 -31.28
C MET A 666 12.86 -6.05 -31.06
N PRO A 667 11.63 -6.61 -31.09
CA PRO A 667 11.40 -8.01 -30.74
C PRO A 667 12.19 -9.00 -31.61
N ARG A 668 12.40 -8.66 -32.88
CA ARG A 668 13.17 -9.49 -33.84
C ARG A 668 14.67 -9.56 -33.51
N LEU A 669 15.20 -8.66 -32.68
CA LEU A 669 16.60 -8.65 -32.27
C LEU A 669 16.74 -9.20 -30.84
N GLY A 670 16.14 -10.36 -30.54
CA GLY A 670 16.20 -10.98 -29.22
C GLY A 670 15.49 -10.18 -28.11
N GLY A 671 14.52 -9.33 -28.50
CA GLY A 671 13.85 -8.45 -27.55
C GLY A 671 14.69 -7.27 -27.09
N LEU A 672 15.64 -6.79 -27.91
CA LEU A 672 16.43 -5.61 -27.61
C LEU A 672 15.52 -4.40 -27.42
N THR A 673 15.70 -3.70 -26.31
CA THR A 673 15.01 -2.44 -26.01
C THR A 673 16.04 -1.34 -25.76
N PHE A 674 15.95 -0.26 -26.52
CA PHE A 674 16.67 0.98 -26.25
C PHE A 674 15.74 1.95 -25.53
N TYR A 675 16.24 2.65 -24.51
CA TYR A 675 15.46 3.63 -23.79
C TYR A 675 16.29 4.81 -23.32
N VAL A 676 15.62 5.94 -23.16
CA VAL A 676 16.17 7.19 -22.61
C VAL A 676 15.13 7.75 -21.63
N ASP A 677 15.59 8.21 -20.48
CA ASP A 677 14.83 9.00 -19.52
C ASP A 677 15.62 10.28 -19.25
N ALA A 678 14.98 11.43 -19.37
CA ALA A 678 15.66 12.72 -19.24
C ALA A 678 14.75 13.76 -18.58
N PHE A 679 15.35 14.71 -17.85
CA PHE A 679 14.65 15.86 -17.32
C PHE A 679 15.47 17.14 -17.35
N THR A 680 14.80 18.28 -17.34
CA THR A 680 15.39 19.59 -17.13
C THR A 680 14.89 20.16 -15.79
N ASP A 681 15.79 20.76 -15.04
CA ASP A 681 15.45 21.50 -13.83
C ASP A 681 15.17 22.97 -14.16
N ASP A 682 14.26 23.61 -13.42
CA ASP A 682 13.78 24.98 -13.61
C ASP A 682 13.14 25.29 -14.99
N GLN A 683 12.81 24.26 -15.79
CA GLN A 683 12.15 24.40 -17.08
C GLN A 683 11.05 23.37 -17.27
N ALA A 684 9.84 23.84 -17.56
CA ALA A 684 8.71 22.97 -17.81
C ALA A 684 8.74 22.26 -19.19
N ASN A 685 9.64 22.65 -20.10
CA ASN A 685 9.72 22.12 -21.46
C ASN A 685 11.09 21.50 -21.75
N PRO A 686 11.26 20.19 -21.57
CA PRO A 686 12.54 19.51 -21.77
C PRO A 686 13.00 19.47 -23.24
N TRP A 687 12.08 19.56 -24.20
CA TRP A 687 12.40 19.50 -25.65
C TRP A 687 13.26 20.64 -26.17
N LEU A 688 13.27 21.77 -25.49
CA LEU A 688 13.98 22.97 -25.95
C LEU A 688 15.34 23.15 -25.31
N ALA A 689 15.76 22.27 -24.40
CA ALA A 689 16.97 22.45 -23.60
C ALA A 689 17.82 21.17 -23.48
N TRP A 690 18.04 20.46 -24.57
CA TRP A 690 18.85 19.24 -24.61
C TRP A 690 20.21 19.36 -23.93
N ASN A 691 20.84 20.52 -24.09
CA ASN A 691 22.17 20.85 -23.52
C ASN A 691 22.10 21.14 -22.00
N LYS A 692 20.92 21.14 -21.40
CA LYS A 692 20.68 21.38 -19.97
C LYS A 692 19.92 20.23 -19.30
N SER A 693 19.81 19.09 -19.98
CA SER A 693 19.09 17.94 -19.48
C SER A 693 20.01 16.98 -18.75
N ALA A 694 19.56 16.49 -17.61
CA ALA A 694 20.07 15.25 -17.03
C ALA A 694 19.47 14.06 -17.79
N VAL A 695 20.21 12.97 -17.94
CA VAL A 695 19.79 11.87 -18.78
C VAL A 695 20.26 10.52 -18.24
N THR A 696 19.37 9.53 -18.31
CA THR A 696 19.68 8.09 -18.28
C THR A 696 19.42 7.52 -19.66
N SER A 697 20.36 6.71 -20.18
CA SER A 697 20.15 5.95 -21.41
C SER A 697 20.56 4.51 -21.19
N GLY A 698 19.80 3.57 -21.78
CA GLY A 698 20.04 2.15 -21.54
C GLY A 698 19.69 1.26 -22.73
N LEU A 699 20.28 0.10 -22.67
CA LEU A 699 20.00 -1.04 -23.56
C LEU A 699 19.64 -2.26 -22.71
N TYR A 700 18.54 -2.86 -23.00
CA TYR A 700 18.10 -4.12 -22.39
C TYR A 700 17.93 -5.20 -23.49
N LEU A 701 18.66 -6.29 -23.36
CA LEU A 701 18.58 -7.46 -24.19
C LEU A 701 17.94 -8.58 -23.39
N SER A 702 16.67 -8.88 -23.63
CA SER A 702 15.88 -9.84 -22.85
C SER A 702 16.29 -11.30 -23.10
N GLN A 703 17.15 -11.55 -24.09
CA GLN A 703 17.68 -12.87 -24.41
C GLN A 703 18.98 -12.75 -25.19
N VAL A 704 20.05 -13.26 -24.64
CA VAL A 704 21.33 -13.37 -25.38
C VAL A 704 21.22 -14.47 -26.45
N PRO A 705 21.60 -14.21 -27.70
CA PRO A 705 21.66 -15.23 -28.74
C PRO A 705 22.48 -16.45 -28.30
N GLY A 706 21.91 -17.64 -28.38
CA GLY A 706 22.54 -18.90 -27.95
C GLY A 706 22.39 -19.20 -26.45
N ILE A 707 21.95 -18.27 -25.61
CA ILE A 707 21.71 -18.48 -24.17
C ILE A 707 20.33 -17.92 -23.78
N PRO A 708 19.24 -18.64 -24.04
CA PRO A 708 17.87 -18.12 -23.92
C PRO A 708 17.48 -17.65 -22.51
N LYS A 709 18.19 -18.12 -21.48
CA LYS A 709 17.93 -17.79 -20.08
C LYS A 709 18.80 -16.65 -19.54
N LEU A 710 19.62 -16.02 -20.38
CA LEU A 710 20.46 -14.90 -19.99
C LEU A 710 19.91 -13.62 -20.61
N ASP A 711 19.67 -12.62 -19.76
CA ASP A 711 19.43 -11.24 -20.20
C ASP A 711 20.58 -10.34 -19.77
N LEU A 712 20.75 -9.24 -20.49
CA LEU A 712 21.77 -8.23 -20.25
C LEU A 712 21.15 -6.84 -20.25
N ARG A 713 21.58 -6.01 -19.33
CA ARG A 713 21.22 -4.60 -19.28
C ARG A 713 22.44 -3.72 -19.00
N VAL A 714 22.53 -2.61 -19.66
CA VAL A 714 23.56 -1.59 -19.42
C VAL A 714 22.91 -0.21 -19.45
N GLU A 715 23.22 0.62 -18.48
CA GLU A 715 22.73 1.99 -18.37
C GLU A 715 23.87 2.97 -18.13
N GLY A 716 23.80 4.14 -18.76
CA GLY A 716 24.63 5.29 -18.47
C GLY A 716 23.79 6.43 -17.94
N VAL A 717 24.21 7.05 -16.86
CA VAL A 717 23.50 8.14 -16.18
C VAL A 717 24.37 9.37 -16.10
N TYR A 718 23.81 10.54 -16.36
CA TYR A 718 24.52 11.79 -16.44
C TYR A 718 23.72 12.97 -15.89
N THR A 719 24.25 13.64 -14.86
CA THR A 719 23.72 14.89 -14.29
C THR A 719 24.82 15.99 -14.22
N ASP A 720 25.99 15.78 -14.85
CA ASP A 720 27.07 16.72 -14.87
C ASP A 720 26.95 17.60 -16.13
N PRO A 721 26.53 18.86 -16.04
CA PRO A 721 26.33 19.71 -17.24
C PRO A 721 27.59 19.83 -18.05
N PRO A 722 27.52 19.80 -19.40
CA PRO A 722 28.69 19.87 -20.26
C PRO A 722 29.52 21.11 -19.96
N GLY A 723 30.82 20.90 -19.76
CA GLY A 723 31.78 21.96 -19.46
C GLY A 723 31.73 23.07 -20.51
N GLY A 724 31.64 24.30 -20.06
CA GLY A 724 31.56 25.50 -20.92
C GLY A 724 30.20 26.22 -20.91
N ASN A 725 29.18 25.65 -20.33
CA ASN A 725 27.90 26.34 -20.16
C ASN A 725 27.91 27.14 -18.85
N SER A 726 28.54 28.32 -18.86
CA SER A 726 28.67 29.24 -17.70
C SER A 726 27.35 29.70 -17.09
N THR A 727 26.22 29.27 -17.65
CA THR A 727 24.86 29.63 -17.18
C THR A 727 24.27 28.64 -16.21
N VAL A 728 24.86 27.45 -16.03
CA VAL A 728 24.39 26.44 -15.10
C VAL A 728 25.30 26.41 -13.87
N GLN A 729 24.76 26.67 -12.71
CA GLN A 729 25.47 26.59 -11.45
C GLN A 729 25.87 25.13 -11.14
N HIS A 730 27.06 24.94 -10.56
CA HIS A 730 27.50 23.61 -10.12
C HIS A 730 26.53 23.02 -9.11
N GLY A 731 26.25 21.74 -9.25
CA GLY A 731 25.26 21.03 -8.42
C GLY A 731 23.82 21.46 -8.68
N PHE A 732 23.49 21.90 -9.90
CA PHE A 732 22.19 22.45 -10.30
C PHE A 732 21.04 21.46 -10.19
N PHE A 733 21.21 20.22 -10.70
CA PHE A 733 20.12 19.25 -10.72
C PHE A 733 19.67 18.84 -9.31
N TYR A 734 18.37 18.64 -9.13
CA TYR A 734 17.74 18.30 -7.85
C TYR A 734 17.92 19.33 -6.73
N SER A 735 18.46 20.50 -7.02
CA SER A 735 18.61 21.60 -6.06
C SER A 735 17.64 22.74 -6.35
N ASN A 736 17.40 23.59 -5.35
CA ASN A 736 16.54 24.75 -5.53
C ASN A 736 16.91 25.88 -4.58
N SER A 737 16.71 27.12 -5.02
CA SER A 737 16.99 28.33 -4.21
C SER A 737 16.08 28.44 -2.98
N ARG A 738 14.84 27.94 -3.04
CA ARG A 738 13.85 27.93 -1.96
C ARG A 738 13.90 26.66 -1.12
N PHE A 739 13.83 25.50 -1.75
CA PHE A 739 13.70 24.19 -1.12
C PHE A 739 15.08 23.62 -0.82
N LYS A 740 15.67 24.05 0.31
CA LYS A 740 17.09 23.83 0.63
C LYS A 740 17.48 22.38 0.89
N SER A 741 16.52 21.50 1.18
CA SER A 741 16.76 20.04 1.23
C SER A 741 16.76 19.37 -0.15
N GLY A 742 16.58 20.13 -1.23
CA GLY A 742 16.59 19.61 -2.60
C GLY A 742 15.36 18.75 -2.93
N TYR A 743 15.44 17.94 -3.96
CA TYR A 743 14.37 17.04 -4.42
C TYR A 743 14.36 15.73 -3.61
N THR A 744 14.08 15.82 -2.31
CA THR A 744 14.17 14.68 -1.38
C THR A 744 12.87 14.42 -0.63
N ASN A 745 12.73 13.20 -0.11
CA ASN A 745 11.73 12.82 0.88
C ASN A 745 12.43 12.05 2.01
N ASP A 746 12.24 12.50 3.25
CA ASP A 746 12.95 11.98 4.44
C ASP A 746 14.49 11.89 4.26
N GLY A 747 15.07 12.89 3.57
CA GLY A 747 16.51 13.00 3.32
C GLY A 747 17.03 12.14 2.15
N TYR A 748 16.21 11.30 1.53
CA TYR A 748 16.58 10.51 0.36
C TYR A 748 16.08 11.16 -0.92
N LEU A 749 16.90 11.10 -1.98
CA LEU A 749 16.58 11.65 -3.29
C LEU A 749 15.38 10.94 -3.93
N ILE A 750 14.37 11.67 -4.35
CA ILE A 750 13.16 11.11 -4.99
C ILE A 750 13.46 10.56 -6.38
N GLY A 751 14.42 11.16 -7.09
CA GLY A 751 14.84 10.78 -8.44
C GLY A 751 16.00 9.78 -8.47
N SER A 752 16.89 9.93 -9.45
CA SER A 752 17.96 8.98 -9.72
C SER A 752 19.09 9.00 -8.69
N TRP A 753 19.63 7.85 -8.37
CA TRP A 753 20.74 7.59 -7.47
C TRP A 753 22.04 8.40 -7.78
N ILE A 754 22.19 8.88 -8.99
CA ILE A 754 23.40 9.56 -9.45
C ILE A 754 23.65 10.90 -8.74
N GLY A 755 22.61 11.52 -8.16
CA GLY A 755 22.74 12.77 -7.43
C GLY A 755 22.79 14.01 -8.33
N ARG A 756 23.24 15.13 -7.75
CA ARG A 756 23.13 16.48 -8.34
C ARG A 756 24.09 16.73 -9.50
N GLN A 757 25.30 16.22 -9.43
CA GLN A 757 26.33 16.43 -10.47
C GLN A 757 27.25 15.22 -10.53
N GLY A 758 26.82 14.22 -11.27
CA GLY A 758 27.54 12.96 -11.37
C GLY A 758 27.46 12.34 -12.75
N GLN A 759 28.36 11.41 -12.98
CA GLN A 759 28.41 10.52 -14.14
C GLN A 759 28.45 9.10 -13.62
N GLY A 760 27.68 8.21 -14.21
CA GLY A 760 27.66 6.84 -13.74
C GLY A 760 27.25 5.85 -14.79
N ALA A 761 27.53 4.59 -14.51
CA ALA A 761 27.10 3.46 -15.32
C ALA A 761 26.71 2.30 -14.41
N GLN A 762 25.71 1.56 -14.86
CA GLN A 762 25.35 0.28 -14.26
C GLN A 762 25.20 -0.79 -15.33
N ALA A 763 25.51 -2.03 -14.96
CA ALA A 763 25.34 -3.18 -15.82
C ALA A 763 24.84 -4.38 -15.02
N TRP A 764 23.97 -5.18 -15.63
CA TRP A 764 23.43 -6.40 -15.05
C TRP A 764 23.48 -7.53 -16.06
N ALA A 765 23.81 -8.72 -15.56
CA ALA A 765 23.68 -9.97 -16.28
C ALA A 765 22.85 -10.92 -15.43
N THR A 766 21.63 -11.23 -15.87
CA THR A 766 20.67 -12.04 -15.13
C THR A 766 20.48 -13.38 -15.79
N TYR A 767 20.79 -14.47 -15.12
CA TYR A 767 20.55 -15.82 -15.57
C TYR A 767 19.32 -16.41 -14.85
N TRP A 768 18.30 -16.75 -15.61
CA TRP A 768 17.03 -17.25 -15.11
C TRP A 768 17.03 -18.76 -14.94
N LEU A 769 16.96 -19.24 -13.71
CA LEU A 769 16.83 -20.66 -13.37
C LEU A 769 15.40 -21.14 -13.64
N SER A 770 14.43 -20.31 -13.29
CA SER A 770 13.00 -20.50 -13.49
C SER A 770 12.32 -19.13 -13.68
N PRO A 771 11.02 -19.03 -13.99
CA PRO A 771 10.33 -17.74 -14.09
C PRO A 771 10.47 -16.81 -12.90
N ARG A 772 10.63 -17.37 -11.70
CA ARG A 772 10.74 -16.64 -10.42
C ARG A 772 12.12 -16.78 -9.75
N SER A 773 13.02 -17.52 -10.32
CA SER A 773 14.34 -17.75 -9.71
C SER A 773 15.44 -17.33 -10.66
N ASN A 774 16.42 -16.60 -10.16
CA ASN A 774 17.51 -16.06 -10.96
C ASN A 774 18.80 -15.93 -10.15
N VAL A 775 19.88 -15.75 -10.88
CA VAL A 775 21.17 -15.27 -10.36
C VAL A 775 21.56 -14.08 -11.22
N GLN A 776 21.96 -13.00 -10.56
CA GLN A 776 22.33 -11.74 -11.23
C GLN A 776 23.70 -11.27 -10.79
N LEU A 777 24.52 -10.92 -11.74
CA LEU A 777 25.74 -10.13 -11.55
C LEU A 777 25.42 -8.66 -11.81
N ASN A 778 25.87 -7.79 -10.95
CA ASN A 778 25.71 -6.36 -11.14
C ASN A 778 27.05 -5.62 -10.97
N PHE A 779 27.17 -4.52 -11.69
CA PHE A 779 28.27 -3.56 -11.61
C PHE A 779 27.71 -2.16 -11.56
N ARG A 780 28.25 -1.30 -10.70
CA ARG A 780 27.93 0.12 -10.67
C ARG A 780 29.20 0.95 -10.51
N HIS A 781 29.24 2.05 -11.24
CA HIS A 781 30.27 3.07 -11.08
C HIS A 781 29.65 4.46 -11.07
N GLN A 782 30.09 5.29 -10.14
CA GLN A 782 29.69 6.69 -10.01
C GLN A 782 30.93 7.55 -9.84
N LYS A 783 30.92 8.71 -10.48
CA LYS A 783 31.90 9.80 -10.28
C LYS A 783 31.14 11.10 -10.03
N VAL A 784 31.45 11.77 -8.93
CA VAL A 784 30.92 13.10 -8.59
C VAL A 784 31.93 14.15 -8.99
N SER A 785 31.45 15.26 -9.58
CA SER A 785 32.28 16.32 -10.15
C SER A 785 33.07 17.08 -9.09
N GLN A 786 34.35 17.36 -9.37
CA GLN A 786 35.21 18.22 -8.53
C GLN A 786 34.75 19.69 -8.50
N GLN A 787 33.99 20.12 -9.50
CA GLN A 787 33.42 21.46 -9.53
C GLN A 787 32.23 21.60 -8.57
N PHE A 788 31.61 20.50 -8.18
CA PHE A 788 30.49 20.46 -7.24
C PHE A 788 30.94 20.17 -5.80
N ILE A 789 31.72 19.13 -5.62
CA ILE A 789 32.29 18.72 -4.32
C ILE A 789 33.79 18.87 -4.39
N PRO A 790 34.47 19.57 -3.43
CA PRO A 790 35.91 19.67 -3.41
C PRO A 790 36.60 18.31 -3.54
N ASP A 791 37.56 18.22 -4.46
CA ASP A 791 38.25 16.98 -4.85
C ASP A 791 37.36 15.89 -5.45
N GLY A 792 36.04 16.14 -5.60
CA GLY A 792 35.08 15.21 -6.17
C GLY A 792 34.87 13.96 -5.34
N GLY A 793 34.48 12.89 -6.00
CA GLY A 793 34.35 11.59 -5.38
C GLY A 793 34.06 10.49 -6.39
N SER A 794 34.26 9.26 -5.97
CA SER A 794 33.92 8.09 -6.77
C SER A 794 33.46 6.92 -5.92
N LEU A 795 32.59 6.12 -6.50
CA LEU A 795 32.08 4.87 -5.94
C LEU A 795 32.09 3.83 -7.05
N THR A 796 32.56 2.63 -6.71
CA THR A 796 32.46 1.46 -7.60
C THR A 796 32.03 0.28 -6.79
N ASP A 797 31.05 -0.45 -7.25
CA ASP A 797 30.65 -1.72 -6.64
C ASP A 797 30.43 -2.83 -7.64
N PHE A 798 30.62 -4.04 -7.13
CA PHE A 798 30.35 -5.31 -7.80
C PHE A 798 29.45 -6.12 -6.88
N GLY A 799 28.39 -6.65 -7.41
CA GLY A 799 27.43 -7.44 -6.65
C GLY A 799 27.06 -8.74 -7.35
N VAL A 800 26.73 -9.71 -6.52
CA VAL A 800 26.07 -10.94 -6.92
C VAL A 800 24.81 -11.05 -6.10
N SER A 801 23.68 -11.24 -6.75
CA SER A 801 22.40 -11.50 -6.10
C SER A 801 21.78 -12.77 -6.68
N GLY A 802 20.92 -13.40 -5.91
CA GLY A 802 20.13 -14.53 -6.36
C GLY A 802 18.80 -14.56 -5.65
N GLU A 803 17.80 -14.99 -6.36
CA GLU A 803 16.47 -15.25 -5.83
C GLU A 803 16.09 -16.69 -6.19
N TYR A 804 15.64 -17.44 -5.19
CA TYR A 804 15.23 -18.82 -5.38
C TYR A 804 13.89 -19.10 -4.71
N TRP A 805 12.94 -19.63 -5.45
CA TRP A 805 11.62 -20.00 -4.97
C TRP A 805 11.51 -21.50 -4.75
N PHE A 806 11.35 -21.87 -3.45
CA PHE A 806 11.03 -23.24 -3.03
C PHE A 806 9.51 -23.38 -3.06
N ARG A 807 8.98 -24.16 -3.97
CA ARG A 807 7.54 -24.20 -4.19
C ARG A 807 6.99 -22.79 -4.55
N HIS A 808 5.69 -22.68 -4.71
CA HIS A 808 5.08 -21.41 -5.14
C HIS A 808 4.99 -20.33 -4.04
N ASN A 809 5.27 -20.68 -2.78
CA ASN A 809 4.95 -19.82 -1.63
C ASN A 809 6.17 -19.27 -0.88
N PHE A 810 7.34 -19.92 -1.00
CA PHE A 810 8.53 -19.53 -0.27
C PHE A 810 9.64 -19.11 -1.21
N GLY A 811 10.09 -17.87 -1.04
CA GLY A 811 11.26 -17.33 -1.70
C GLY A 811 12.40 -17.07 -0.71
N VAL A 812 13.60 -17.21 -1.20
CA VAL A 812 14.81 -16.75 -0.52
C VAL A 812 15.58 -15.92 -1.52
N SER A 813 15.93 -14.71 -1.15
CA SER A 813 16.89 -13.90 -1.89
C SER A 813 18.14 -13.68 -1.04
N ALA A 814 19.26 -13.56 -1.70
CA ALA A 814 20.53 -13.23 -1.07
C ALA A 814 21.35 -12.36 -2.02
N TRP A 815 22.07 -11.40 -1.47
CA TRP A 815 23.02 -10.65 -2.24
C TRP A 815 24.29 -10.35 -1.44
N VAL A 816 25.38 -10.25 -2.17
CA VAL A 816 26.67 -9.79 -1.66
C VAL A 816 27.19 -8.73 -2.60
N GLN A 817 27.57 -7.59 -2.05
CA GLN A 817 28.10 -6.44 -2.78
C GLN A 817 29.43 -6.03 -2.15
N HIS A 818 30.47 -5.91 -2.97
CA HIS A 818 31.72 -5.27 -2.60
C HIS A 818 31.73 -3.87 -3.17
N GLU A 819 31.86 -2.87 -2.31
CA GLU A 819 31.88 -1.45 -2.64
C GLU A 819 33.23 -0.84 -2.29
N ARG A 820 33.74 -0.03 -3.18
CA ARG A 820 34.92 0.82 -2.96
C ARG A 820 34.56 2.25 -3.28
N TRP A 821 34.75 3.15 -2.30
CA TRP A 821 34.49 4.56 -2.52
C TRP A 821 35.58 5.47 -1.96
N LEU A 822 35.69 6.66 -2.54
CA LEU A 822 36.55 7.74 -2.11
C LEU A 822 35.79 9.05 -2.24
N PHE A 823 35.57 9.72 -1.14
CA PHE A 823 35.10 11.12 -1.06
C PHE A 823 35.99 11.83 -0.03
N PRO A 824 37.03 12.60 -0.48
CA PRO A 824 38.02 13.23 0.41
C PRO A 824 37.41 14.12 1.48
N VAL A 825 36.29 14.80 1.18
CA VAL A 825 35.54 15.61 2.16
C VAL A 825 34.92 14.80 3.29
N ILE A 826 34.60 13.51 3.07
CA ILE A 826 34.06 12.59 4.08
C ILE A 826 35.20 11.97 4.86
N GLN A 827 36.16 11.39 4.13
CA GLN A 827 37.39 10.81 4.68
C GLN A 827 38.50 10.78 3.59
N PRO A 828 39.78 11.03 3.97
CA PRO A 828 40.87 11.16 3.00
C PRO A 828 41.27 9.85 2.34
N ASN A 829 40.98 8.71 2.98
CA ASN A 829 41.37 7.39 2.49
C ASN A 829 40.21 6.67 1.80
N VAL A 830 40.55 5.78 0.88
CA VAL A 830 39.59 4.86 0.24
C VAL A 830 38.91 4.00 1.29
N SER A 831 37.60 3.90 1.23
CA SER A 831 36.80 2.97 1.98
C SER A 831 36.47 1.74 1.14
N ASN A 832 36.46 0.58 1.78
CA ASN A 832 35.99 -0.66 1.19
C ASN A 832 34.93 -1.26 2.10
N ASN A 833 33.77 -1.57 1.54
CA ASN A 833 32.65 -2.15 2.25
C ASN A 833 32.27 -3.48 1.62
N VAL A 834 31.82 -4.42 2.45
CA VAL A 834 31.11 -5.59 1.98
C VAL A 834 29.71 -5.56 2.61
N THR A 835 28.72 -5.54 1.78
CA THR A 835 27.31 -5.72 2.20
C THR A 835 26.90 -7.14 1.86
N ALA A 836 26.41 -7.88 2.84
CA ALA A 836 25.82 -9.21 2.66
C ALA A 836 24.40 -9.22 3.26
N ALA A 837 23.45 -9.68 2.49
CA ALA A 837 22.07 -9.75 2.97
C ALA A 837 21.38 -11.04 2.50
N GLY A 838 20.42 -11.49 3.32
CA GLY A 838 19.49 -12.56 3.00
C GLY A 838 18.08 -12.15 3.37
N GLU A 839 17.15 -12.46 2.53
CA GLU A 839 15.73 -12.21 2.76
C GLU A 839 14.93 -13.49 2.58
N PHE A 840 14.07 -13.77 3.55
CA PHE A 840 13.07 -14.83 3.47
C PHE A 840 11.73 -14.21 3.18
N LEU A 841 11.08 -14.70 2.14
CA LEU A 841 9.78 -14.22 1.68
C LEU A 841 8.78 -15.38 1.68
N PHE A 842 7.66 -15.17 2.36
CA PHE A 842 6.51 -16.07 2.33
C PHE A 842 5.33 -15.35 1.69
N GLN A 843 4.82 -15.90 0.59
CA GLN A 843 3.58 -15.47 -0.07
C GLN A 843 2.53 -16.55 0.14
N PRO A 844 1.60 -16.39 1.09
CA PRO A 844 0.57 -17.39 1.30
C PRO A 844 -0.27 -17.52 0.04
N LYS A 845 -0.29 -18.71 -0.58
CA LYS A 845 -1.35 -19.03 -1.53
C LYS A 845 -2.64 -18.89 -0.77
N LYS A 846 -3.64 -18.28 -1.38
CA LYS A 846 -4.99 -18.04 -0.87
C LYS A 846 -5.33 -18.92 0.32
N LEU A 847 -5.42 -18.31 1.46
CA LEU A 847 -5.87 -18.97 2.67
C LEU A 847 -7.35 -19.42 2.57
N PHE A 848 -8.02 -19.06 1.46
CA PHE A 848 -9.39 -19.43 1.14
C PHE A 848 -9.48 -20.00 -0.28
N PRO A 849 -9.38 -21.32 -0.46
CA PRO A 849 -9.77 -21.94 -1.73
C PRO A 849 -11.27 -21.68 -1.89
N ARG A 850 -11.65 -21.02 -2.98
CA ARG A 850 -13.06 -20.94 -3.40
C ARG A 850 -13.59 -22.37 -3.55
N GLY A 851 -14.79 -22.63 -3.03
CA GLY A 851 -15.48 -23.88 -3.25
C GLY A 851 -15.54 -24.17 -4.75
N SER A 852 -15.06 -25.33 -5.14
CA SER A 852 -15.05 -25.84 -6.52
C SER A 852 -16.49 -26.03 -7.03
N GLY A 853 -17.14 -24.93 -7.39
CA GLY A 853 -18.49 -24.89 -7.93
C GLY A 853 -18.57 -24.52 -9.43
N ALA A 854 -17.44 -24.35 -10.11
CA ALA A 854 -17.43 -24.18 -11.54
C ALA A 854 -17.20 -25.53 -12.21
N ARG A 855 -18.26 -26.12 -12.78
CA ARG A 855 -18.12 -27.17 -13.79
C ARG A 855 -17.27 -26.57 -14.91
N GLN A 856 -16.18 -27.23 -15.24
CA GLN A 856 -15.47 -27.01 -16.49
C GLN A 856 -16.47 -27.23 -17.65
N PRO A 857 -16.41 -26.41 -18.71
CA PRO A 857 -17.15 -26.67 -19.94
C PRO A 857 -16.65 -27.92 -20.66
#